data_ddac461b08297db3ef3f4c66e354216e
#
_entry.id   ddac461b08297db3ef3f4c66e354216e
#
_cell.length_a   1.000
_cell.length_b   1.000
_cell.length_c   1.000
_cell.angle_alpha   90.00
_cell.angle_beta   90.00
_cell.angle_gamma   90.00
#
_symmetry.space_group_name_H-M   'P 1'
#
loop_
_entity.id
_entity.type
_entity.pdbx_description
1 polymer ?
#
loop_
_entity_poly.entity_id
_entity_poly.type
_entity_poly.pdbx_seq_one_letter_code
_entity_poly.pdbx_strand_id
1 'polypeptide(L)'
;MRWLAHLLVLLLAMPQARAEGGALCDRAAADPDAAIPSCTQLIEHPPEGINVAGAYNNRGVAKFGKGYLDDAIADFTSALNQNPKFVDAFKNRGLAYKMQGAADKAIDDFNKAIRLNGNSPELYNLRGAALLDKLEFNRAIADFEKAISLNQKYRNAFVNRGLAFVFTRQLSRAIADFDMVVRLSPRDPLGYLNRAMTRMDMGNLTGAIADYDEAIRLDPNTSGPYTRRGEAWRLQGNLQRSLDDHNKAIALNPVDPEAYNNRALTFKDLGKLAEAIADCDQAIVLNKNSDFAYATRGLILQLQGNLWRSLTDLNKAVELKPNSPVALTFRGDTLRESGNISGAMEDFNKAILILPDFVAAYTGRGLTYEKKGEVANAKADYEKALSLSAEVDAGLARPSKAKARERLAALAAAEAARVKEAAERAEQEVRAKAAAELAATSTPVKLPPQIPGDIQKVLQHRGHALLIGESHYTRGWDELASVRHDLQTLKAGLTPYFETVETVQDPTVSQLRDRMREFLLGKWNTPDERLFIYYAGHGFTDFNQASRENNGYITGSDTPRYDLNPGKAIENAVPFTEIDSWNRQTRARHVLMVFDSCFSGTLFQTMGSEEELRRKDLDGIRRMLGQPVRYYITSGRKEEMVTADSTFATLLLRGLRGEADFFRQGLVSADQLGIYLSREVPKHSQRSQTPQFSSIGNAKLSEGQFFFLTGIATTR
;
A
#
# COMPACT_ATOMS: atom_id res chain seq x y z
N MET A 1 28.28 -9.36 -11.76
CA MET A 1 28.98 -8.25 -11.07
C MET A 1 30.45 -8.47 -10.72
N ARG A 2 30.98 -9.68 -10.49
CA ARG A 2 32.42 -9.90 -10.23
C ARG A 2 33.33 -9.70 -11.46
N TRP A 3 32.84 -9.84 -12.70
CA TRP A 3 33.65 -9.73 -13.93
C TRP A 3 33.97 -8.31 -14.38
N LEU A 4 33.13 -7.33 -14.05
CA LEU A 4 33.36 -5.92 -14.43
C LEU A 4 34.48 -5.22 -13.64
N ALA A 5 34.74 -5.66 -12.42
CA ALA A 5 35.82 -5.12 -11.61
C ALA A 5 37.23 -5.51 -12.09
N HIS A 6 37.34 -6.59 -12.86
CA HIS A 6 38.66 -7.09 -13.30
C HIS A 6 39.14 -6.51 -14.63
N LEU A 7 38.25 -6.08 -15.51
CA LEU A 7 38.68 -5.56 -16.84
C LEU A 7 39.05 -4.08 -16.83
N LEU A 8 38.62 -3.29 -15.82
CA LEU A 8 38.76 -1.84 -15.89
C LEU A 8 40.02 -1.27 -15.26
N VAL A 9 40.82 -2.07 -14.55
CA VAL A 9 42.04 -1.61 -13.89
C VAL A 9 43.31 -1.71 -14.78
N LEU A 10 43.21 -2.40 -15.91
CA LEU A 10 44.40 -2.86 -16.67
C LEU A 10 44.91 -1.94 -17.77
N LEU A 11 44.29 -0.80 -18.08
CA LEU A 11 44.75 0.11 -19.11
C LEU A 11 45.39 1.39 -18.55
N LEU A 12 45.99 1.33 -17.38
CA LEU A 12 46.75 2.47 -16.87
C LEU A 12 48.20 2.39 -17.31
N ALA A 13 48.60 3.36 -18.15
CA ALA A 13 49.96 3.57 -18.53
C ALA A 13 50.89 3.48 -17.29
N MET A 14 51.75 2.48 -17.29
CA MET A 14 52.84 2.45 -16.32
C MET A 14 53.73 3.68 -16.58
N PRO A 15 53.99 4.54 -15.61
CA PRO A 15 54.93 5.63 -15.82
C PRO A 15 56.31 5.04 -16.12
N GLN A 16 56.95 5.59 -17.13
CA GLN A 16 58.32 5.21 -17.51
C GLN A 16 59.27 5.47 -16.29
N ALA A 17 59.73 4.42 -15.65
CA ALA A 17 60.81 4.53 -14.68
C ALA A 17 62.09 4.84 -15.46
N ARG A 18 62.72 6.00 -15.19
CA ARG A 18 64.08 6.26 -15.64
C ARG A 18 65.01 5.39 -14.81
N ALA A 19 65.38 4.25 -15.34
CA ALA A 19 66.41 3.41 -14.72
C ALA A 19 67.78 3.76 -15.29
N GLU A 20 68.76 3.74 -14.45
CA GLU A 20 70.17 3.72 -14.86
C GLU A 20 70.51 2.32 -15.40
N GLY A 21 70.40 2.15 -16.71
CA GLY A 21 70.66 0.87 -17.38
C GLY A 21 70.13 0.84 -18.82
N GLY A 22 70.71 0.11 -19.72
CA GLY A 22 70.60 0.14 -21.17
C GLY A 22 69.24 0.41 -21.78
N ALA A 23 69.18 1.12 -22.85
CA ALA A 23 67.98 1.70 -23.51
C ALA A 23 66.87 0.70 -23.82
N LEU A 24 67.11 -0.61 -23.92
CA LEU A 24 66.14 -1.66 -24.12
C LEU A 24 65.53 -2.18 -22.80
N CYS A 25 66.32 -2.28 -21.72
CA CYS A 25 65.79 -2.61 -20.40
C CYS A 25 64.80 -1.54 -19.91
N ASP A 26 65.00 -0.26 -20.27
CA ASP A 26 64.13 0.86 -19.88
C ASP A 26 62.79 0.85 -20.65
N ARG A 27 62.64 0.05 -21.72
CA ARG A 27 61.41 -0.11 -22.48
C ARG A 27 60.53 -1.26 -22.01
N ALA A 28 60.72 -1.76 -20.81
CA ALA A 28 60.10 -2.96 -20.26
C ALA A 28 58.55 -3.03 -20.43
N ALA A 29 57.85 -1.93 -20.36
CA ALA A 29 56.41 -1.88 -20.57
C ALA A 29 56.01 -1.81 -22.07
N ALA A 30 56.87 -1.24 -22.91
CA ALA A 30 56.58 -1.05 -24.35
C ALA A 30 57.03 -2.24 -25.22
N ASP A 31 58.13 -2.89 -24.86
CA ASP A 31 58.67 -4.06 -25.55
C ASP A 31 59.18 -5.12 -24.55
N PRO A 32 58.30 -5.92 -23.96
CA PRO A 32 58.67 -6.91 -22.94
C PRO A 32 59.64 -7.98 -23.49
N ASP A 33 59.52 -8.33 -24.78
CA ASP A 33 60.36 -9.37 -25.39
C ASP A 33 61.82 -8.97 -25.53
N ALA A 34 62.07 -7.72 -25.90
CA ALA A 34 63.41 -7.17 -25.97
C ALA A 34 63.97 -6.79 -24.57
N ALA A 35 63.08 -6.37 -23.66
CA ALA A 35 63.47 -5.91 -22.30
C ALA A 35 63.93 -7.06 -21.39
N ILE A 36 63.31 -8.22 -21.43
CA ILE A 36 63.65 -9.36 -20.55
C ILE A 36 65.12 -9.78 -20.76
N PRO A 37 65.62 -10.09 -21.94
CA PRO A 37 66.99 -10.48 -22.14
C PRO A 37 67.97 -9.33 -21.86
N SER A 38 67.63 -8.10 -22.24
CA SER A 38 68.46 -6.93 -21.98
C SER A 38 68.65 -6.63 -20.48
N CYS A 39 67.58 -6.71 -19.72
CA CYS A 39 67.64 -6.58 -18.26
C CYS A 39 68.40 -7.75 -17.61
N THR A 40 68.25 -8.97 -18.14
CA THR A 40 68.95 -10.14 -17.65
C THR A 40 70.47 -9.96 -17.83
N GLN A 41 70.92 -9.53 -19.03
CA GLN A 41 72.31 -9.24 -19.26
C GLN A 41 72.87 -8.15 -18.29
N LEU A 42 72.10 -7.10 -18.04
CA LEU A 42 72.49 -6.03 -17.10
C LEU A 42 72.55 -6.52 -15.64
N ILE A 43 71.74 -7.48 -15.26
CA ILE A 43 71.72 -8.11 -13.91
C ILE A 43 72.91 -9.05 -13.75
N GLU A 44 73.23 -9.86 -14.78
CA GLU A 44 74.31 -10.86 -14.72
C GLU A 44 75.69 -10.22 -14.90
N HIS A 45 75.79 -9.13 -15.66
CA HIS A 45 77.01 -8.43 -15.93
C HIS A 45 76.86 -6.90 -15.67
N PRO A 46 76.69 -6.51 -14.38
CA PRO A 46 76.46 -5.10 -14.04
C PRO A 46 77.72 -4.27 -14.30
N PRO A 47 77.60 -3.10 -14.95
CA PRO A 47 78.70 -2.14 -15.02
C PRO A 47 79.11 -1.70 -13.58
N GLU A 48 80.42 -1.35 -13.46
CA GLU A 48 80.96 -0.98 -12.13
C GLU A 48 80.21 0.22 -11.55
N GLY A 49 79.81 0.11 -10.27
CA GLY A 49 79.06 1.17 -9.57
C GLY A 49 77.56 1.27 -9.84
N ILE A 50 76.99 0.42 -10.73
CA ILE A 50 75.55 0.44 -11.03
C ILE A 50 74.76 -0.41 -10.07
N ASN A 51 73.68 0.18 -9.47
CA ASN A 51 72.70 -0.53 -8.70
C ASN A 51 71.68 -1.23 -9.66
N VAL A 52 71.70 -2.57 -9.67
CA VAL A 52 70.86 -3.38 -10.56
C VAL A 52 69.39 -3.44 -10.08
N ALA A 53 69.00 -2.75 -9.00
CA ALA A 53 67.61 -2.74 -8.55
C ALA A 53 66.64 -2.30 -9.62
N GLY A 54 67.00 -1.29 -10.42
CA GLY A 54 66.25 -0.83 -11.59
C GLY A 54 66.04 -1.90 -12.64
N ALA A 55 67.14 -2.64 -12.97
CA ALA A 55 67.09 -3.72 -13.95
C ALA A 55 66.19 -4.87 -13.51
N TYR A 56 66.24 -5.27 -12.22
CA TYR A 56 65.30 -6.25 -11.66
C TYR A 56 63.86 -5.74 -11.74
N ASN A 57 63.59 -4.48 -11.34
CA ASN A 57 62.25 -3.90 -11.41
C ASN A 57 61.74 -3.90 -12.88
N ASN A 58 62.52 -3.48 -13.84
CA ASN A 58 62.15 -3.41 -15.25
C ASN A 58 61.93 -4.81 -15.84
N ARG A 59 62.78 -5.80 -15.52
CA ARG A 59 62.53 -7.20 -15.92
C ARG A 59 61.25 -7.73 -15.30
N GLY A 60 60.96 -7.40 -14.03
CA GLY A 60 59.69 -7.72 -13.39
C GLY A 60 58.50 -7.09 -14.08
N VAL A 61 58.59 -5.82 -14.49
CA VAL A 61 57.52 -5.13 -15.27
C VAL A 61 57.31 -5.83 -16.62
N ALA A 62 58.35 -6.19 -17.36
CA ALA A 62 58.21 -6.93 -18.61
C ALA A 62 57.56 -8.31 -18.41
N LYS A 63 57.98 -9.08 -17.39
CA LYS A 63 57.37 -10.37 -17.05
C LYS A 63 55.91 -10.22 -16.60
N PHE A 64 55.57 -9.17 -15.85
CA PHE A 64 54.23 -8.83 -15.44
C PHE A 64 53.33 -8.57 -16.65
N GLY A 65 53.83 -7.79 -17.62
CA GLY A 65 53.11 -7.53 -18.88
C GLY A 65 52.82 -8.80 -19.72
N LYS A 66 53.64 -9.82 -19.59
CA LYS A 66 53.45 -11.14 -20.19
C LYS A 66 52.62 -12.11 -19.35
N GLY A 67 52.17 -11.71 -18.16
CA GLY A 67 51.39 -12.53 -17.24
C GLY A 67 52.23 -13.51 -16.41
N TYR A 68 53.55 -13.46 -16.42
CA TYR A 68 54.44 -14.28 -15.59
C TYR A 68 54.54 -13.72 -14.19
N LEU A 69 53.43 -13.83 -13.42
CA LEU A 69 53.25 -13.10 -12.15
C LEU A 69 54.27 -13.53 -11.08
N ASP A 70 54.52 -14.84 -10.95
CA ASP A 70 55.47 -15.36 -9.94
C ASP A 70 56.88 -14.90 -10.20
N ASP A 71 57.31 -14.92 -11.47
CA ASP A 71 58.62 -14.48 -11.88
C ASP A 71 58.77 -12.95 -11.72
N ALA A 72 57.70 -12.19 -12.01
CA ALA A 72 57.67 -10.75 -11.76
C ALA A 72 57.84 -10.41 -10.27
N ILE A 73 57.10 -11.12 -9.39
CA ILE A 73 57.19 -10.95 -7.94
C ILE A 73 58.61 -11.28 -7.43
N ALA A 74 59.23 -12.34 -7.98
CA ALA A 74 60.62 -12.68 -7.63
C ALA A 74 61.58 -11.55 -8.03
N ASP A 75 61.46 -10.98 -9.23
CA ASP A 75 62.27 -9.88 -9.69
C ASP A 75 62.04 -8.60 -8.89
N PHE A 76 60.77 -8.22 -8.57
CA PHE A 76 60.50 -7.08 -7.69
C PHE A 76 61.05 -7.29 -6.29
N THR A 77 61.04 -8.52 -5.77
CA THR A 77 61.64 -8.83 -4.49
C THR A 77 63.15 -8.67 -4.54
N SER A 78 63.78 -9.11 -5.59
CA SER A 78 65.20 -8.91 -5.81
C SER A 78 65.56 -7.41 -5.92
N ALA A 79 64.75 -6.62 -6.60
CA ALA A 79 64.87 -5.17 -6.67
C ALA A 79 64.82 -4.53 -5.27
N LEU A 80 63.87 -4.99 -4.41
CA LEU A 80 63.69 -4.49 -3.03
C LEU A 80 64.82 -4.97 -2.07
N ASN A 81 65.43 -6.12 -2.32
CA ASN A 81 66.61 -6.57 -1.60
C ASN A 81 67.82 -5.67 -1.91
N GLN A 82 67.93 -5.22 -3.14
CA GLN A 82 68.99 -4.28 -3.56
C GLN A 82 68.72 -2.83 -3.12
N ASN A 83 67.48 -2.42 -3.15
CA ASN A 83 67.01 -1.10 -2.71
C ASN A 83 65.74 -1.19 -1.88
N PRO A 84 65.80 -1.28 -0.54
CA PRO A 84 64.63 -1.40 0.33
C PRO A 84 63.75 -0.13 0.36
N LYS A 85 64.16 0.97 -0.29
CA LYS A 85 63.38 2.21 -0.41
C LYS A 85 62.81 2.41 -1.83
N PHE A 86 62.84 1.39 -2.67
CA PHE A 86 62.40 1.50 -4.07
C PHE A 86 60.87 1.48 -4.16
N VAL A 87 60.26 2.68 -4.16
CA VAL A 87 58.80 2.87 -4.18
C VAL A 87 58.10 2.14 -5.33
N ASP A 88 58.67 2.23 -6.57
CA ASP A 88 58.08 1.58 -7.74
C ASP A 88 58.13 0.06 -7.67
N ALA A 89 59.17 -0.53 -7.06
CA ALA A 89 59.24 -1.98 -6.86
C ALA A 89 58.17 -2.48 -5.86
N PHE A 90 57.91 -1.74 -4.76
CA PHE A 90 56.80 -2.03 -3.89
C PHE A 90 55.44 -1.89 -4.64
N LYS A 91 55.24 -0.78 -5.38
CA LYS A 91 54.04 -0.55 -6.17
C LYS A 91 53.79 -1.71 -7.17
N ASN A 92 54.80 -2.08 -7.93
CA ASN A 92 54.69 -3.09 -8.99
C ASN A 92 54.50 -4.49 -8.41
N ARG A 93 55.19 -4.84 -7.29
CA ARG A 93 54.94 -6.10 -6.58
C ARG A 93 53.57 -6.17 -5.95
N GLY A 94 53.09 -5.07 -5.38
CA GLY A 94 51.71 -4.94 -4.89
C GLY A 94 50.69 -5.16 -6.00
N LEU A 95 50.90 -4.61 -7.19
CA LEU A 95 50.06 -4.86 -8.38
C LEU A 95 50.09 -6.35 -8.78
N ALA A 96 51.28 -6.98 -8.80
CA ALA A 96 51.39 -8.42 -9.12
C ALA A 96 50.68 -9.28 -8.08
N TYR A 97 50.77 -9.01 -6.79
CA TYR A 97 50.03 -9.70 -5.74
C TYR A 97 48.51 -9.48 -5.90
N LYS A 98 48.07 -8.27 -6.24
CA LYS A 98 46.68 -7.98 -6.50
C LYS A 98 46.12 -8.84 -7.65
N MET A 99 46.89 -8.95 -8.74
CA MET A 99 46.54 -9.81 -9.90
C MET A 99 46.46 -11.30 -9.53
N GLN A 100 47.30 -11.77 -8.59
CA GLN A 100 47.22 -13.11 -8.04
C GLN A 100 46.06 -13.33 -7.04
N GLY A 101 45.29 -12.28 -6.72
CA GLY A 101 44.24 -12.35 -5.68
C GLY A 101 44.77 -12.30 -4.25
N ALA A 102 46.07 -12.04 -4.07
CA ALA A 102 46.73 -11.93 -2.76
C ALA A 102 46.61 -10.49 -2.20
N ALA A 103 45.38 -10.04 -1.97
CA ALA A 103 45.06 -8.64 -1.62
C ALA A 103 45.79 -8.17 -0.35
N ASP A 104 45.95 -9.00 0.67
CA ASP A 104 46.70 -8.64 1.91
C ASP A 104 48.16 -8.28 1.61
N LYS A 105 48.86 -9.09 0.81
CA LYS A 105 50.23 -8.82 0.41
C LYS A 105 50.33 -7.57 -0.45
N ALA A 106 49.36 -7.32 -1.31
CA ALA A 106 49.29 -6.09 -2.11
C ALA A 106 49.15 -4.85 -1.20
N ILE A 107 48.20 -4.90 -0.23
CA ILE A 107 48.00 -3.80 0.73
C ILE A 107 49.24 -3.53 1.54
N ASP A 108 49.97 -4.56 2.00
CA ASP A 108 51.21 -4.41 2.73
C ASP A 108 52.29 -3.70 1.92
N ASP A 109 52.44 -4.06 0.65
CA ASP A 109 53.40 -3.39 -0.22
C ASP A 109 52.98 -1.95 -0.57
N PHE A 110 51.70 -1.69 -0.82
CA PHE A 110 51.21 -0.31 -0.98
C PHE A 110 51.37 0.51 0.32
N ASN A 111 51.21 -0.08 1.49
CA ASN A 111 51.51 0.60 2.76
C ASN A 111 52.98 1.01 2.89
N LYS A 112 53.90 0.14 2.45
CA LYS A 112 55.34 0.46 2.43
C LYS A 112 55.65 1.57 1.43
N ALA A 113 55.08 1.49 0.21
CA ALA A 113 55.23 2.51 -0.80
C ALA A 113 54.71 3.89 -0.35
N ILE A 114 53.51 3.92 0.31
CA ILE A 114 52.90 5.15 0.85
C ILE A 114 53.76 5.74 1.98
N ARG A 115 54.35 4.91 2.87
CA ARG A 115 55.27 5.42 3.89
C ARG A 115 56.49 6.09 3.29
N LEU A 116 56.96 5.64 2.15
CA LEU A 116 58.09 6.20 1.43
C LEU A 116 57.71 7.43 0.58
N ASN A 117 56.52 7.41 0.00
CA ASN A 117 55.99 8.50 -0.80
C ASN A 117 54.49 8.73 -0.52
N GLY A 118 54.21 9.48 0.54
CA GLY A 118 52.87 9.80 1.01
C GLY A 118 52.09 10.82 0.16
N ASN A 119 52.73 11.40 -0.88
CA ASN A 119 52.11 12.42 -1.74
C ASN A 119 51.70 11.86 -3.11
N SER A 120 51.71 10.53 -3.31
CA SER A 120 51.28 9.89 -4.56
C SER A 120 49.80 9.53 -4.54
N PRO A 121 48.93 10.20 -5.33
CA PRO A 121 47.51 9.83 -5.45
C PRO A 121 47.36 8.43 -6.01
N GLU A 122 48.30 7.98 -6.86
CA GLU A 122 48.29 6.63 -7.44
C GLU A 122 48.35 5.54 -6.38
N LEU A 123 49.27 5.66 -5.38
CA LEU A 123 49.45 4.65 -4.34
C LEU A 123 48.21 4.49 -3.45
N TYR A 124 47.56 5.59 -3.07
CA TYR A 124 46.30 5.53 -2.36
C TYR A 124 45.19 4.89 -3.21
N ASN A 125 45.10 5.25 -4.49
CA ASN A 125 44.13 4.62 -5.39
C ASN A 125 44.36 3.13 -5.56
N LEU A 126 45.61 2.67 -5.67
CA LEU A 126 45.95 1.25 -5.77
C LEU A 126 45.62 0.49 -4.48
N ARG A 127 45.94 1.06 -3.32
CA ARG A 127 45.59 0.46 -2.03
C ARG A 127 44.06 0.40 -1.87
N GLY A 128 43.38 1.48 -2.17
CA GLY A 128 41.89 1.51 -2.18
C GLY A 128 41.30 0.44 -3.10
N ALA A 129 41.88 0.24 -4.28
CA ALA A 129 41.43 -0.84 -5.19
C ALA A 129 41.66 -2.25 -4.62
N ALA A 130 42.76 -2.47 -3.92
CA ALA A 130 43.03 -3.75 -3.22
C ALA A 130 42.09 -3.94 -2.00
N LEU A 131 41.69 -2.88 -1.31
CA LEU A 131 40.68 -2.91 -0.25
C LEU A 131 39.29 -3.22 -0.80
N LEU A 132 38.94 -2.77 -2.03
CA LEU A 132 37.69 -3.17 -2.69
C LEU A 132 37.64 -4.67 -2.95
N ASP A 133 38.77 -5.30 -3.36
CA ASP A 133 38.82 -6.75 -3.57
C ASP A 133 38.54 -7.53 -2.29
N LYS A 134 38.85 -6.94 -1.13
CA LYS A 134 38.52 -7.45 0.22
C LYS A 134 37.12 -7.06 0.73
N LEU A 135 36.34 -6.31 -0.03
CA LEU A 135 35.04 -5.75 0.34
C LEU A 135 35.12 -4.75 1.53
N GLU A 136 36.31 -4.19 1.80
CA GLU A 136 36.54 -3.19 2.85
C GLU A 136 36.21 -1.78 2.35
N PHE A 137 34.95 -1.58 1.94
CA PHE A 137 34.48 -0.39 1.20
C PHE A 137 34.80 0.94 1.89
N ASN A 138 34.59 1.06 3.19
CA ASN A 138 34.81 2.33 3.91
C ASN A 138 36.31 2.74 3.89
N ARG A 139 37.22 1.78 4.04
CA ARG A 139 38.65 2.03 3.94
C ARG A 139 39.07 2.39 2.53
N ALA A 140 38.52 1.71 1.54
CA ALA A 140 38.76 2.01 0.13
C ALA A 140 38.30 3.43 -0.22
N ILE A 141 37.08 3.83 0.21
CA ILE A 141 36.57 5.20 0.02
C ILE A 141 37.50 6.23 0.62
N ALA A 142 38.00 6.03 1.84
CA ALA A 142 38.93 6.95 2.48
C ALA A 142 40.26 7.10 1.70
N ASP A 143 40.75 6.00 1.11
CA ASP A 143 41.93 6.04 0.25
C ASP A 143 41.67 6.80 -1.06
N PHE A 144 40.56 6.60 -1.67
CA PHE A 144 40.17 7.35 -2.90
C PHE A 144 39.97 8.84 -2.58
N GLU A 145 39.37 9.18 -1.45
CA GLU A 145 39.22 10.56 -0.99
C GLU A 145 40.62 11.21 -0.78
N LYS A 146 41.56 10.48 -0.20
CA LYS A 146 42.94 10.94 -0.08
C LYS A 146 43.60 11.13 -1.43
N ALA A 147 43.44 10.19 -2.36
CA ALA A 147 43.96 10.33 -3.72
C ALA A 147 43.40 11.58 -4.43
N ILE A 148 42.08 11.82 -4.32
CA ILE A 148 41.40 13.00 -4.88
C ILE A 148 41.90 14.29 -4.19
N SER A 149 42.10 14.29 -2.90
CA SER A 149 42.63 15.45 -2.17
C SER A 149 44.03 15.84 -2.63
N LEU A 150 44.86 14.86 -3.00
CA LEU A 150 46.20 15.07 -3.53
C LEU A 150 46.20 15.51 -5.00
N ASN A 151 45.24 15.02 -5.78
CA ASN A 151 45.06 15.42 -7.16
C ASN A 151 43.58 15.42 -7.54
N GLN A 152 42.93 16.60 -7.54
CA GLN A 152 41.52 16.81 -7.87
C GLN A 152 41.15 16.44 -9.34
N LYS A 153 42.14 16.18 -10.18
CA LYS A 153 41.94 15.72 -11.57
C LYS A 153 42.31 14.24 -11.74
N TYR A 154 42.57 13.51 -10.66
CA TYR A 154 42.94 12.10 -10.74
C TYR A 154 41.72 11.22 -11.02
N ARG A 155 41.35 11.12 -12.28
CA ARG A 155 40.16 10.47 -12.82
C ARG A 155 39.90 9.07 -12.22
N ASN A 156 40.96 8.25 -12.07
CA ASN A 156 40.80 6.86 -11.64
C ASN A 156 40.28 6.74 -10.20
N ALA A 157 40.63 7.68 -9.33
CA ALA A 157 40.10 7.68 -7.97
C ALA A 157 38.61 8.01 -7.95
N PHE A 158 38.09 8.87 -8.84
CA PHE A 158 36.66 9.10 -9.00
C PHE A 158 35.95 7.86 -9.53
N VAL A 159 36.53 7.16 -10.53
CA VAL A 159 35.94 5.90 -11.03
C VAL A 159 35.83 4.89 -9.88
N ASN A 160 36.91 4.64 -9.18
CA ASN A 160 36.96 3.61 -8.15
C ASN A 160 36.11 3.98 -6.91
N ARG A 161 36.07 5.27 -6.50
CA ARG A 161 35.19 5.74 -5.43
C ARG A 161 33.72 5.64 -5.84
N GLY A 162 33.38 6.02 -7.06
CA GLY A 162 32.06 5.86 -7.64
C GLY A 162 31.59 4.40 -7.62
N LEU A 163 32.45 3.46 -8.02
CA LEU A 163 32.18 2.02 -7.91
C LEU A 163 31.98 1.59 -6.43
N ALA A 164 32.84 2.07 -5.51
CA ALA A 164 32.66 1.79 -4.08
C ALA A 164 31.31 2.31 -3.55
N PHE A 165 30.85 3.48 -4.02
CA PHE A 165 29.53 4.02 -3.68
C PHE A 165 28.39 3.19 -4.29
N VAL A 166 28.54 2.64 -5.49
CA VAL A 166 27.55 1.70 -6.06
C VAL A 166 27.44 0.46 -5.17
N PHE A 167 28.57 -0.15 -4.77
CA PHE A 167 28.55 -1.33 -3.88
C PHE A 167 27.92 -1.07 -2.52
N THR A 168 28.11 0.15 -1.99
CA THR A 168 27.51 0.57 -0.70
C THR A 168 26.12 1.21 -0.87
N ARG A 169 25.49 1.13 -2.04
CA ARG A 169 24.17 1.68 -2.37
C ARG A 169 24.05 3.21 -2.18
N GLN A 170 25.17 3.93 -2.22
CA GLN A 170 25.21 5.39 -2.18
C GLN A 170 25.16 5.97 -3.61
N LEU A 171 24.08 5.63 -4.35
CA LEU A 171 24.00 5.83 -5.80
C LEU A 171 24.12 7.30 -6.24
N SER A 172 23.56 8.23 -5.46
CA SER A 172 23.69 9.68 -5.77
C SER A 172 25.14 10.18 -5.69
N ARG A 173 25.94 9.65 -4.73
CA ARG A 173 27.37 9.98 -4.63
C ARG A 173 28.15 9.36 -5.78
N ALA A 174 27.78 8.14 -6.18
CA ALA A 174 28.37 7.49 -7.35
C ALA A 174 28.14 8.30 -8.64
N ILE A 175 26.91 8.79 -8.87
CA ILE A 175 26.58 9.67 -10.01
C ILE A 175 27.45 10.92 -10.01
N ALA A 176 27.64 11.58 -8.86
CA ALA A 176 28.48 12.78 -8.78
C ALA A 176 29.94 12.49 -9.15
N ASP A 177 30.47 11.34 -8.74
CA ASP A 177 31.83 10.91 -9.14
C ASP A 177 31.93 10.60 -10.64
N PHE A 178 30.95 9.89 -11.22
CA PHE A 178 30.92 9.60 -12.66
C PHE A 178 30.68 10.87 -13.51
N ASP A 179 29.92 11.84 -13.00
CA ASP A 179 29.83 13.17 -13.60
C ASP A 179 31.21 13.86 -13.69
N MET A 180 32.03 13.70 -12.63
CA MET A 180 33.41 14.22 -12.65
C MET A 180 34.25 13.44 -13.67
N VAL A 181 34.11 12.11 -13.76
CA VAL A 181 34.81 11.29 -14.75
C VAL A 181 34.48 11.75 -16.18
N VAL A 182 33.20 11.99 -16.49
CA VAL A 182 32.76 12.52 -17.79
C VAL A 182 33.35 13.89 -18.05
N ARG A 183 33.35 14.79 -17.08
CA ARG A 183 33.96 16.13 -17.22
C ARG A 183 35.47 16.08 -17.47
N LEU A 184 36.18 15.17 -16.80
CA LEU A 184 37.63 15.02 -16.94
C LEU A 184 38.03 14.34 -18.26
N SER A 185 37.17 13.48 -18.80
CA SER A 185 37.44 12.69 -20.01
C SER A 185 36.17 12.52 -20.84
N PRO A 186 35.68 13.59 -21.52
CA PRO A 186 34.39 13.57 -22.22
C PRO A 186 34.38 12.70 -23.50
N ARG A 187 35.56 12.26 -23.95
CA ARG A 187 35.70 11.36 -25.12
C ARG A 187 35.92 9.89 -24.71
N ASP A 188 35.96 9.58 -23.43
CA ASP A 188 36.10 8.21 -22.95
C ASP A 188 34.73 7.67 -22.60
N PRO A 189 34.25 6.57 -23.21
CA PRO A 189 32.94 6.01 -22.94
C PRO A 189 32.75 5.51 -21.48
N LEU A 190 33.85 5.24 -20.78
CA LEU A 190 33.80 4.64 -19.43
C LEU A 190 32.98 5.43 -18.43
N GLY A 191 33.14 6.77 -18.40
CA GLY A 191 32.37 7.63 -17.49
C GLY A 191 30.86 7.55 -17.75
N TYR A 192 30.48 7.57 -19.03
CA TYR A 192 29.08 7.43 -19.45
C TYR A 192 28.52 6.05 -19.10
N LEU A 193 29.30 4.98 -19.35
CA LEU A 193 28.87 3.60 -19.04
C LEU A 193 28.60 3.39 -17.55
N ASN A 194 29.52 3.81 -16.69
CA ASN A 194 29.34 3.66 -15.25
C ASN A 194 28.16 4.51 -14.74
N ARG A 195 28.01 5.74 -15.26
CA ARG A 195 26.88 6.60 -14.91
C ARG A 195 25.55 6.01 -15.40
N ALA A 196 25.50 5.47 -16.61
CA ALA A 196 24.33 4.80 -17.17
C ALA A 196 23.90 3.60 -16.32
N MET A 197 24.86 2.73 -15.95
CA MET A 197 24.60 1.57 -15.09
C MET A 197 24.04 2.01 -13.72
N THR A 198 24.63 3.05 -13.13
CA THR A 198 24.16 3.59 -11.86
C THR A 198 22.76 4.21 -11.98
N ARG A 199 22.46 4.90 -13.11
CA ARG A 199 21.11 5.41 -13.42
C ARG A 199 20.09 4.29 -13.63
N MET A 200 20.50 3.16 -14.22
CA MET A 200 19.68 1.95 -14.29
C MET A 200 19.30 1.46 -12.90
N ASP A 201 20.29 1.34 -11.99
CA ASP A 201 20.08 0.93 -10.60
C ASP A 201 19.15 1.89 -9.83
N MET A 202 19.13 3.17 -10.20
CA MET A 202 18.20 4.18 -9.66
C MET A 202 16.84 4.20 -10.36
N GLY A 203 16.60 3.35 -11.35
CA GLY A 203 15.39 3.37 -12.16
C GLY A 203 15.26 4.56 -13.12
N ASN A 204 16.30 5.39 -13.27
CA ASN A 204 16.33 6.49 -14.22
C ASN A 204 16.70 5.99 -15.63
N LEU A 205 15.75 5.27 -16.25
CA LEU A 205 15.95 4.63 -17.54
C LEU A 205 16.25 5.64 -18.66
N THR A 206 15.57 6.78 -18.65
CA THR A 206 15.78 7.83 -19.69
C THR A 206 17.19 8.39 -19.62
N GLY A 207 17.69 8.70 -18.44
CA GLY A 207 19.05 9.18 -18.24
C GLY A 207 20.10 8.11 -18.58
N ALA A 208 19.81 6.84 -18.27
CA ALA A 208 20.69 5.73 -18.62
C ALA A 208 20.80 5.53 -20.14
N ILE A 209 19.67 5.57 -20.85
CA ILE A 209 19.64 5.46 -22.32
C ILE A 209 20.47 6.58 -22.96
N ALA A 210 20.31 7.83 -22.50
CA ALA A 210 21.10 8.95 -23.05
C ALA A 210 22.60 8.77 -22.82
N ASP A 211 23.02 8.22 -21.68
CA ASP A 211 24.44 7.92 -21.46
C ASP A 211 24.95 6.75 -22.32
N TYR A 212 24.14 5.70 -22.51
CA TYR A 212 24.49 4.63 -23.44
C TYR A 212 24.54 5.11 -24.87
N ASP A 213 23.67 6.03 -25.31
CA ASP A 213 23.73 6.67 -26.63
C ASP A 213 25.06 7.34 -26.85
N GLU A 214 25.55 8.09 -25.84
CA GLU A 214 26.83 8.78 -25.94
C GLU A 214 28.02 7.79 -25.91
N ALA A 215 27.96 6.75 -25.09
CA ALA A 215 28.96 5.70 -25.05
C ALA A 215 29.06 4.96 -26.41
N ILE A 216 27.94 4.65 -27.05
CA ILE A 216 27.86 4.03 -28.38
C ILE A 216 28.37 4.98 -29.47
N ARG A 217 28.05 6.27 -29.36
CA ARG A 217 28.57 7.27 -30.30
C ARG A 217 30.10 7.36 -30.25
N LEU A 218 30.68 7.21 -29.07
CA LEU A 218 32.13 7.26 -28.86
C LEU A 218 32.82 5.95 -29.29
N ASP A 219 32.19 4.82 -29.06
CA ASP A 219 32.67 3.50 -29.48
C ASP A 219 31.50 2.63 -30.00
N PRO A 220 31.22 2.68 -31.32
CA PRO A 220 30.08 1.96 -31.89
C PRO A 220 30.34 0.46 -32.13
N ASN A 221 31.54 -0.04 -31.89
CA ASN A 221 31.92 -1.41 -32.17
C ASN A 221 31.97 -2.31 -30.92
N THR A 222 31.69 -1.75 -29.74
CA THR A 222 31.61 -2.50 -28.50
C THR A 222 30.17 -2.99 -28.25
N SER A 223 29.95 -4.30 -28.06
CA SER A 223 28.64 -4.92 -27.89
C SER A 223 27.94 -4.55 -26.55
N GLY A 224 28.70 -4.43 -25.47
CA GLY A 224 28.18 -4.22 -24.10
C GLY A 224 27.21 -3.05 -23.94
N PRO A 225 27.52 -1.84 -24.47
CA PRO A 225 26.58 -0.70 -24.37
C PRO A 225 25.25 -0.96 -25.09
N TYR A 226 25.22 -1.68 -26.22
CA TYR A 226 23.97 -2.07 -26.87
C TYR A 226 23.18 -3.05 -26.04
N THR A 227 23.82 -4.08 -25.45
CA THR A 227 23.16 -5.04 -24.56
C THR A 227 22.47 -4.32 -23.38
N ARG A 228 23.16 -3.37 -22.77
CA ARG A 228 22.64 -2.62 -21.61
C ARG A 228 21.58 -1.59 -22.01
N ARG A 229 21.71 -0.92 -23.15
CA ARG A 229 20.68 0.00 -23.66
C ARG A 229 19.43 -0.77 -24.07
N GLY A 230 19.59 -1.95 -24.68
CA GLY A 230 18.49 -2.86 -24.97
C GLY A 230 17.72 -3.27 -23.72
N GLU A 231 18.41 -3.59 -22.62
CA GLU A 231 17.77 -3.85 -21.33
C GLU A 231 17.01 -2.60 -20.83
N ALA A 232 17.59 -1.41 -20.91
CA ALA A 232 16.93 -0.16 -20.53
C ALA A 232 15.66 0.11 -21.35
N TRP A 233 15.69 -0.12 -22.67
CA TRP A 233 14.52 -0.03 -23.53
C TRP A 233 13.44 -1.04 -23.15
N ARG A 234 13.82 -2.29 -22.84
CA ARG A 234 12.89 -3.32 -22.37
C ARG A 234 12.18 -2.89 -21.10
N LEU A 235 12.92 -2.41 -20.10
CA LEU A 235 12.38 -1.92 -18.83
C LEU A 235 11.49 -0.66 -18.99
N GLN A 236 11.73 0.12 -20.04
CA GLN A 236 10.89 1.27 -20.41
C GLN A 236 9.64 0.85 -21.21
N GLY A 237 9.57 -0.40 -21.67
CA GLY A 237 8.48 -0.95 -22.46
C GLY A 237 8.66 -0.80 -23.98
N ASN A 238 9.79 -0.26 -24.46
CA ASN A 238 10.06 -0.13 -25.89
C ASN A 238 10.74 -1.40 -26.42
N LEU A 239 9.94 -2.44 -26.58
CA LEU A 239 10.43 -3.79 -26.90
C LEU A 239 11.07 -3.90 -28.28
N GLN A 240 10.64 -3.07 -29.26
CA GLN A 240 11.24 -3.10 -30.61
C GLN A 240 12.66 -2.55 -30.55
N ARG A 241 12.90 -1.38 -29.95
CA ARG A 241 14.25 -0.83 -29.80
C ARG A 241 15.16 -1.75 -28.98
N SER A 242 14.59 -2.43 -28.00
CA SER A 242 15.31 -3.45 -27.24
C SER A 242 15.80 -4.59 -28.12
N LEU A 243 14.94 -5.12 -29.01
CA LEU A 243 15.34 -6.16 -29.97
C LEU A 243 16.42 -5.68 -30.94
N ASP A 244 16.28 -4.46 -31.46
CA ASP A 244 17.25 -3.88 -32.40
C ASP A 244 18.63 -3.79 -31.73
N ASP A 245 18.69 -3.34 -30.49
CA ASP A 245 19.94 -3.23 -29.75
C ASP A 245 20.53 -4.61 -29.41
N HIS A 246 19.75 -5.56 -28.95
CA HIS A 246 20.25 -6.90 -28.67
C HIS A 246 20.70 -7.63 -29.94
N ASN A 247 20.01 -7.44 -31.07
CA ASN A 247 20.45 -7.95 -32.37
C ASN A 247 21.80 -7.34 -32.78
N LYS A 248 21.99 -6.02 -32.58
CA LYS A 248 23.24 -5.34 -32.85
C LYS A 248 24.36 -5.85 -31.92
N ALA A 249 24.08 -6.05 -30.63
CA ALA A 249 25.05 -6.59 -29.70
C ALA A 249 25.51 -8.01 -30.09
N ILE A 250 24.59 -8.87 -30.49
CA ILE A 250 24.90 -10.25 -30.96
C ILE A 250 25.68 -10.23 -32.27
N ALA A 251 25.33 -9.31 -33.17
CA ALA A 251 26.09 -9.17 -34.43
C ALA A 251 27.54 -8.70 -34.20
N LEU A 252 27.78 -7.86 -33.17
CA LEU A 252 29.12 -7.42 -32.78
C LEU A 252 29.90 -8.50 -32.00
N ASN A 253 29.20 -9.26 -31.14
CA ASN A 253 29.80 -10.33 -30.36
C ASN A 253 28.88 -11.56 -30.32
N PRO A 254 28.98 -12.49 -31.29
CA PRO A 254 28.12 -13.67 -31.36
C PRO A 254 28.33 -14.71 -30.23
N VAL A 255 29.38 -14.56 -29.46
CA VAL A 255 29.71 -15.48 -28.34
C VAL A 255 29.41 -14.91 -26.95
N ASP A 256 28.62 -13.83 -26.89
CA ASP A 256 28.21 -13.22 -25.62
C ASP A 256 26.91 -13.86 -25.12
N PRO A 257 26.92 -14.73 -24.09
CA PRO A 257 25.71 -15.36 -23.55
C PRO A 257 24.74 -14.35 -22.91
N GLU A 258 25.23 -13.21 -22.44
CA GLU A 258 24.40 -12.17 -21.80
C GLU A 258 23.48 -11.51 -22.84
N ALA A 259 23.97 -11.23 -24.04
CA ALA A 259 23.18 -10.61 -25.11
C ALA A 259 22.01 -11.52 -25.54
N TYR A 260 22.24 -12.83 -25.68
CA TYR A 260 21.18 -13.80 -25.96
C TYR A 260 20.16 -13.87 -24.81
N ASN A 261 20.63 -13.98 -23.57
CA ASN A 261 19.71 -14.04 -22.41
C ASN A 261 18.83 -12.78 -22.29
N ASN A 262 19.39 -11.60 -22.54
CA ASN A 262 18.63 -10.35 -22.50
C ASN A 262 17.65 -10.23 -23.67
N ARG A 263 18.01 -10.73 -24.86
CA ARG A 263 17.07 -10.83 -25.97
C ARG A 263 15.94 -11.82 -25.69
N ALA A 264 16.23 -12.95 -25.02
CA ALA A 264 15.22 -13.89 -24.56
C ALA A 264 14.20 -13.24 -23.61
N LEU A 265 14.65 -12.38 -22.69
CA LEU A 265 13.73 -11.62 -21.83
C LEU A 265 12.87 -10.64 -22.65
N THR A 266 13.42 -10.03 -23.70
CA THR A 266 12.64 -9.16 -24.60
C THR A 266 11.62 -9.97 -25.40
N PHE A 267 11.99 -11.15 -25.93
CA PHE A 267 11.05 -12.05 -26.60
C PHE A 267 9.95 -12.54 -25.65
N LYS A 268 10.29 -12.87 -24.40
CA LYS A 268 9.31 -13.20 -23.36
C LYS A 268 8.30 -12.08 -23.16
N ASP A 269 8.76 -10.83 -23.04
CA ASP A 269 7.89 -9.67 -22.85
C ASP A 269 7.00 -9.37 -24.09
N LEU A 270 7.43 -9.81 -25.28
CA LEU A 270 6.65 -9.80 -26.54
C LEU A 270 5.70 -11.00 -26.67
N GLY A 271 5.71 -11.94 -25.74
CA GLY A 271 4.94 -13.19 -25.82
C GLY A 271 5.50 -14.22 -26.81
N LYS A 272 6.69 -13.99 -27.38
CA LYS A 272 7.39 -14.89 -28.31
C LYS A 272 8.20 -15.94 -27.54
N LEU A 273 7.48 -16.85 -26.85
CA LEU A 273 8.11 -17.78 -25.90
C LEU A 273 9.02 -18.82 -26.56
N ALA A 274 8.75 -19.21 -27.81
CA ALA A 274 9.60 -20.17 -28.54
C ALA A 274 10.96 -19.55 -28.89
N GLU A 275 10.97 -18.36 -29.40
CA GLU A 275 12.19 -17.59 -29.71
C GLU A 275 12.99 -17.29 -28.43
N ALA A 276 12.30 -16.99 -27.35
CA ALA A 276 12.92 -16.76 -26.05
C ALA A 276 13.64 -18.02 -25.52
N ILE A 277 13.04 -19.20 -25.68
CA ILE A 277 13.69 -20.47 -25.30
C ILE A 277 14.92 -20.74 -26.17
N ALA A 278 14.82 -20.52 -27.48
CA ALA A 278 15.94 -20.73 -28.40
C ALA A 278 17.15 -19.83 -28.04
N ASP A 279 16.91 -18.60 -27.64
CA ASP A 279 17.96 -17.70 -27.17
C ASP A 279 18.56 -18.13 -25.83
N CYS A 280 17.74 -18.61 -24.89
CA CYS A 280 18.25 -19.20 -23.65
C CYS A 280 19.09 -20.47 -23.91
N ASP A 281 18.67 -21.32 -24.86
CA ASP A 281 19.42 -22.50 -25.27
C ASP A 281 20.80 -22.10 -25.79
N GLN A 282 20.86 -21.06 -26.65
CA GLN A 282 22.13 -20.54 -27.17
C GLN A 282 23.00 -19.96 -26.04
N ALA A 283 22.42 -19.20 -25.11
CA ALA A 283 23.15 -18.67 -23.96
C ALA A 283 23.75 -19.80 -23.09
N ILE A 284 23.01 -20.91 -22.89
CA ILE A 284 23.49 -22.08 -22.15
C ILE A 284 24.59 -22.85 -22.92
N VAL A 285 24.48 -22.94 -24.25
CA VAL A 285 25.54 -23.55 -25.09
C VAL A 285 26.84 -22.74 -24.95
N LEU A 286 26.74 -21.41 -24.97
CA LEU A 286 27.91 -20.53 -24.82
C LEU A 286 28.48 -20.53 -23.40
N ASN A 287 27.63 -20.63 -22.39
CA ASN A 287 28.05 -20.74 -20.99
C ASN A 287 27.18 -21.73 -20.21
N LYS A 288 27.65 -22.96 -20.08
CA LYS A 288 26.98 -24.05 -19.34
C LYS A 288 26.83 -23.78 -17.84
N ASN A 289 27.53 -22.79 -17.31
CA ASN A 289 27.49 -22.41 -15.89
C ASN A 289 26.72 -21.09 -15.67
N SER A 290 25.92 -20.65 -16.64
CA SER A 290 25.11 -19.46 -16.51
C SER A 290 23.83 -19.71 -15.69
N ASP A 291 23.84 -19.39 -14.40
CA ASP A 291 22.67 -19.45 -13.52
C ASP A 291 21.50 -18.62 -14.08
N PHE A 292 21.79 -17.46 -14.67
CA PHE A 292 20.79 -16.58 -15.29
C PHE A 292 20.10 -17.21 -16.49
N ALA A 293 20.82 -17.87 -17.39
CA ALA A 293 20.22 -18.46 -18.59
C ALA A 293 19.28 -19.60 -18.21
N TYR A 294 19.67 -20.45 -17.25
CA TYR A 294 18.78 -21.49 -16.72
C TYR A 294 17.58 -20.87 -15.99
N ALA A 295 17.76 -19.83 -15.16
CA ALA A 295 16.66 -19.17 -14.48
C ALA A 295 15.67 -18.52 -15.45
N THR A 296 16.17 -17.85 -16.49
CA THR A 296 15.34 -17.24 -17.53
C THR A 296 14.56 -18.29 -18.31
N ARG A 297 15.22 -19.40 -18.77
CA ARG A 297 14.53 -20.47 -19.48
C ARG A 297 13.49 -21.14 -18.57
N GLY A 298 13.81 -21.37 -17.31
CA GLY A 298 12.88 -21.89 -16.31
C GLY A 298 11.64 -21.03 -16.15
N LEU A 299 11.81 -19.70 -16.04
CA LEU A 299 10.69 -18.74 -16.00
C LEU A 299 9.82 -18.81 -17.27
N ILE A 300 10.44 -18.88 -18.47
CA ILE A 300 9.71 -18.96 -19.72
C ILE A 300 8.94 -20.27 -19.84
N LEU A 301 9.54 -21.39 -19.41
CA LEU A 301 8.88 -22.71 -19.38
C LEU A 301 7.70 -22.74 -18.39
N GLN A 302 7.81 -22.04 -17.26
CA GLN A 302 6.70 -21.85 -16.32
C GLN A 302 5.53 -21.13 -17.01
N LEU A 303 5.81 -20.02 -17.73
CA LEU A 303 4.80 -19.28 -18.48
C LEU A 303 4.12 -20.11 -19.58
N GLN A 304 4.82 -21.11 -20.13
CA GLN A 304 4.24 -22.10 -21.05
C GLN A 304 3.45 -23.23 -20.33
N GLY A 305 3.40 -23.23 -19.00
CA GLY A 305 2.78 -24.29 -18.20
C GLY A 305 3.62 -25.57 -18.07
N ASN A 306 4.85 -25.59 -18.59
CA ASN A 306 5.72 -26.77 -18.50
C ASN A 306 6.51 -26.76 -17.17
N LEU A 307 5.79 -26.99 -16.07
CA LEU A 307 6.32 -26.87 -14.72
C LEU A 307 7.46 -27.85 -14.43
N TRP A 308 7.43 -29.06 -15.02
CA TRP A 308 8.48 -30.06 -14.82
C TRP A 308 9.83 -29.60 -15.41
N ARG A 309 9.86 -29.17 -16.67
CA ARG A 309 11.08 -28.66 -17.29
C ARG A 309 11.55 -27.37 -16.63
N SER A 310 10.61 -26.49 -16.24
CA SER A 310 10.90 -25.28 -15.47
C SER A 310 11.65 -25.62 -14.18
N LEU A 311 11.15 -26.58 -13.37
CA LEU A 311 11.81 -26.99 -12.13
C LEU A 311 13.19 -27.60 -12.39
N THR A 312 13.37 -28.33 -13.48
CA THR A 312 14.69 -28.88 -13.86
C THR A 312 15.70 -27.76 -14.06
N ASP A 313 15.35 -26.75 -14.83
CA ASP A 313 16.22 -25.61 -15.09
C ASP A 313 16.47 -24.75 -13.85
N LEU A 314 15.42 -24.48 -13.08
CA LEU A 314 15.52 -23.66 -11.85
C LEU A 314 16.32 -24.38 -10.75
N ASN A 315 16.23 -25.71 -10.67
CA ASN A 315 17.11 -26.50 -9.78
C ASN A 315 18.57 -26.35 -10.22
N LYS A 316 18.85 -26.39 -11.54
CA LYS A 316 20.19 -26.16 -12.05
C LYS A 316 20.69 -24.74 -11.79
N ALA A 317 19.83 -23.74 -11.95
CA ALA A 317 20.18 -22.35 -11.62
C ALA A 317 20.54 -22.20 -10.13
N VAL A 318 19.75 -22.80 -9.23
CA VAL A 318 20.02 -22.76 -7.78
C VAL A 318 21.26 -23.60 -7.40
N GLU A 319 21.51 -24.74 -8.09
CA GLU A 319 22.75 -25.50 -7.91
C GLU A 319 23.98 -24.67 -8.26
N LEU A 320 23.96 -24.00 -9.41
CA LEU A 320 25.05 -23.13 -9.87
C LEU A 320 25.26 -21.93 -8.94
N LYS A 321 24.18 -21.36 -8.40
CA LYS A 321 24.23 -20.20 -7.52
C LYS A 321 23.21 -20.32 -6.37
N PRO A 322 23.56 -21.02 -5.28
CA PRO A 322 22.66 -21.30 -4.17
C PRO A 322 22.11 -20.06 -3.43
N ASN A 323 22.74 -18.94 -3.62
CA ASN A 323 22.37 -17.66 -3.00
C ASN A 323 21.83 -16.64 -4.05
N SER A 324 21.16 -17.12 -5.10
CA SER A 324 20.49 -16.26 -6.08
C SER A 324 19.03 -16.00 -5.67
N PRO A 325 18.67 -14.79 -5.18
CA PRO A 325 17.29 -14.49 -4.81
C PRO A 325 16.33 -14.65 -6.00
N VAL A 326 16.78 -14.32 -7.21
CA VAL A 326 16.01 -14.43 -8.45
C VAL A 326 15.68 -15.91 -8.77
N ALA A 327 16.70 -16.78 -8.79
CA ALA A 327 16.49 -18.18 -9.09
C ALA A 327 15.62 -18.89 -8.04
N LEU A 328 15.82 -18.57 -6.76
CA LEU A 328 14.98 -19.06 -5.66
C LEU A 328 13.54 -18.59 -5.83
N THR A 329 13.32 -17.32 -6.17
CA THR A 329 11.95 -16.77 -6.32
C THR A 329 11.23 -17.42 -7.50
N PHE A 330 11.89 -17.58 -8.66
CA PHE A 330 11.28 -18.26 -9.81
C PHE A 330 10.99 -19.74 -9.51
N ARG A 331 11.89 -20.43 -8.78
CA ARG A 331 11.65 -21.81 -8.35
C ARG A 331 10.49 -21.88 -7.35
N GLY A 332 10.44 -20.97 -6.39
CA GLY A 332 9.33 -20.85 -5.44
C GLY A 332 7.98 -20.63 -6.13
N ASP A 333 7.92 -19.74 -7.15
CA ASP A 333 6.72 -19.55 -7.95
C ASP A 333 6.31 -20.82 -8.69
N THR A 334 7.26 -21.50 -9.33
CA THR A 334 6.99 -22.77 -10.03
C THR A 334 6.56 -23.89 -9.08
N LEU A 335 7.19 -23.98 -7.89
CA LEU A 335 6.80 -24.93 -6.83
C LEU A 335 5.37 -24.64 -6.32
N ARG A 336 5.03 -23.37 -6.12
CA ARG A 336 3.67 -22.95 -5.74
C ARG A 336 2.64 -23.36 -6.79
N GLU A 337 2.93 -23.18 -8.07
CA GLU A 337 2.05 -23.57 -9.17
C GLU A 337 1.90 -25.08 -9.29
N SER A 338 2.98 -25.85 -9.08
CA SER A 338 2.94 -27.30 -9.06
C SER A 338 2.28 -27.90 -7.81
N GLY A 339 1.89 -27.05 -6.83
CA GLY A 339 1.27 -27.51 -5.57
C GLY A 339 2.24 -27.82 -4.44
N ASN A 340 3.55 -27.74 -4.65
CA ASN A 340 4.53 -27.89 -3.58
C ASN A 340 4.68 -26.60 -2.77
N ILE A 341 3.70 -26.37 -1.91
CA ILE A 341 3.60 -25.15 -1.10
C ILE A 341 4.75 -25.04 -0.09
N SER A 342 5.18 -26.16 0.52
CA SER A 342 6.28 -26.15 1.50
C SER A 342 7.60 -25.73 0.87
N GLY A 343 7.94 -26.32 -0.29
CA GLY A 343 9.16 -25.95 -1.02
C GLY A 343 9.14 -24.50 -1.52
N ALA A 344 7.97 -24.02 -1.95
CA ALA A 344 7.81 -22.62 -2.34
C ALA A 344 8.09 -21.65 -1.17
N MET A 345 7.55 -21.94 0.02
CA MET A 345 7.78 -21.14 1.23
C MET A 345 9.26 -21.13 1.65
N GLU A 346 9.94 -22.27 1.55
CA GLU A 346 11.37 -22.37 1.85
C GLU A 346 12.20 -21.49 0.92
N ASP A 347 11.93 -21.54 -0.37
CA ASP A 347 12.65 -20.74 -1.37
C ASP A 347 12.41 -19.24 -1.19
N PHE A 348 11.18 -18.80 -0.98
CA PHE A 348 10.91 -17.38 -0.72
C PHE A 348 11.54 -16.90 0.58
N ASN A 349 11.48 -17.68 1.67
CA ASN A 349 12.13 -17.33 2.93
C ASN A 349 13.64 -17.21 2.75
N LYS A 350 14.26 -18.12 2.01
CA LYS A 350 15.69 -18.05 1.71
C LYS A 350 16.04 -16.85 0.84
N ALA A 351 15.21 -16.54 -0.17
CA ALA A 351 15.40 -15.35 -1.01
C ALA A 351 15.34 -14.04 -0.18
N ILE A 352 14.37 -13.93 0.73
CA ILE A 352 14.23 -12.79 1.66
C ILE A 352 15.40 -12.71 2.63
N LEU A 353 15.88 -13.83 3.15
CA LEU A 353 17.04 -13.86 4.05
C LEU A 353 18.30 -13.35 3.35
N ILE A 354 18.50 -13.73 2.08
CA ILE A 354 19.67 -13.30 1.27
C ILE A 354 19.54 -11.82 0.89
N LEU A 355 18.34 -11.37 0.50
CA LEU A 355 18.09 -9.99 0.07
C LEU A 355 16.77 -9.49 0.69
N PRO A 356 16.84 -8.86 1.87
CA PRO A 356 15.66 -8.42 2.63
C PRO A 356 14.77 -7.38 1.92
N ASP A 357 15.30 -6.72 0.89
CA ASP A 357 14.58 -5.72 0.10
C ASP A 357 14.07 -6.27 -1.26
N PHE A 358 14.05 -7.60 -1.44
CA PHE A 358 13.66 -8.22 -2.69
C PHE A 358 12.14 -8.34 -2.83
N VAL A 359 11.53 -7.37 -3.51
CA VAL A 359 10.08 -7.21 -3.66
C VAL A 359 9.38 -8.46 -4.19
N ALA A 360 9.98 -9.13 -5.20
CA ALA A 360 9.38 -10.30 -5.85
C ALA A 360 9.19 -11.47 -4.88
N ALA A 361 10.12 -11.69 -3.95
CA ALA A 361 10.04 -12.78 -2.98
C ALA A 361 8.89 -12.57 -1.97
N TYR A 362 8.68 -11.35 -1.49
CA TYR A 362 7.52 -11.04 -0.63
C TYR A 362 6.22 -11.24 -1.38
N THR A 363 6.12 -10.76 -2.63
CA THR A 363 4.91 -10.95 -3.43
C THR A 363 4.63 -12.43 -3.68
N GLY A 364 5.64 -13.23 -4.04
CA GLY A 364 5.53 -14.68 -4.23
C GLY A 364 5.13 -15.40 -2.95
N ARG A 365 5.70 -15.03 -1.79
CA ARG A 365 5.34 -15.61 -0.49
C ARG A 365 3.92 -15.22 -0.09
N GLY A 366 3.51 -13.97 -0.32
CA GLY A 366 2.14 -13.52 -0.11
C GLY A 366 1.13 -14.34 -0.91
N LEU A 367 1.40 -14.58 -2.20
CA LEU A 367 0.57 -15.47 -3.04
C LEU A 367 0.53 -16.91 -2.51
N THR A 368 1.62 -17.38 -1.90
CA THR A 368 1.70 -18.72 -1.30
C THR A 368 0.89 -18.79 0.00
N TYR A 369 0.92 -17.74 0.83
CA TYR A 369 0.05 -17.61 2.01
C TYR A 369 -1.43 -17.60 1.63
N GLU A 370 -1.80 -16.93 0.54
CA GLU A 370 -3.19 -16.97 0.05
C GLU A 370 -3.62 -18.40 -0.31
N LYS A 371 -2.77 -19.17 -1.01
CA LYS A 371 -3.06 -20.60 -1.31
C LYS A 371 -3.23 -21.46 -0.06
N LYS A 372 -2.57 -21.08 1.05
CA LYS A 372 -2.73 -21.73 2.36
C LYS A 372 -3.97 -21.25 3.13
N GLY A 373 -4.65 -20.19 2.67
CA GLY A 373 -5.73 -19.53 3.41
C GLY A 373 -5.25 -18.61 4.53
N GLU A 374 -3.97 -18.33 4.64
CA GLU A 374 -3.35 -17.47 5.65
C GLU A 374 -3.39 -16.00 5.23
N VAL A 375 -4.61 -15.44 5.13
CA VAL A 375 -4.88 -14.11 4.57
C VAL A 375 -4.13 -12.98 5.30
N ALA A 376 -3.99 -13.05 6.62
CA ALA A 376 -3.28 -12.03 7.39
C ALA A 376 -1.79 -11.96 7.02
N ASN A 377 -1.14 -13.14 6.88
CA ASN A 377 0.26 -13.23 6.47
C ASN A 377 0.44 -12.76 5.01
N ALA A 378 -0.53 -13.07 4.13
CA ALA A 378 -0.51 -12.60 2.75
C ALA A 378 -0.59 -11.06 2.67
N LYS A 379 -1.50 -10.42 3.40
CA LYS A 379 -1.62 -8.95 3.48
C LYS A 379 -0.32 -8.33 3.96
N ALA A 380 0.27 -8.83 5.05
CA ALA A 380 1.53 -8.32 5.60
C ALA A 380 2.69 -8.39 4.57
N ASP A 381 2.80 -9.47 3.82
CA ASP A 381 3.81 -9.62 2.78
C ASP A 381 3.57 -8.68 1.58
N TYR A 382 2.34 -8.47 1.15
CA TYR A 382 2.04 -7.50 0.09
C TYR A 382 2.30 -6.06 0.53
N GLU A 383 1.94 -5.68 1.75
CA GLU A 383 2.24 -4.37 2.33
C GLU A 383 3.75 -4.16 2.41
N LYS A 384 4.49 -5.17 2.86
CA LYS A 384 5.95 -5.15 2.88
C LYS A 384 6.51 -4.97 1.46
N ALA A 385 6.04 -5.73 0.48
CA ALA A 385 6.45 -5.59 -0.92
C ALA A 385 6.21 -4.17 -1.47
N LEU A 386 5.10 -3.54 -1.09
CA LEU A 386 4.78 -2.17 -1.51
C LEU A 386 5.65 -1.10 -0.83
N SER A 387 6.05 -1.32 0.43
CA SER A 387 6.88 -0.39 1.20
C SER A 387 8.35 -0.36 0.75
N LEU A 388 8.84 -1.44 0.13
CA LEU A 388 10.23 -1.56 -0.31
C LEU A 388 10.50 -0.65 -1.53
N SER A 389 11.76 -0.25 -1.74
CA SER A 389 12.17 0.44 -2.98
C SER A 389 12.10 -0.51 -4.18
N ALA A 390 11.72 0.02 -5.35
CA ALA A 390 11.78 -0.73 -6.61
C ALA A 390 13.18 -0.66 -7.27
N GLU A 391 14.15 -0.04 -6.62
CA GLU A 391 15.49 0.19 -7.18
C GLU A 391 16.37 -1.07 -7.13
N VAL A 392 16.06 -2.01 -6.23
CA VAL A 392 16.90 -3.22 -6.03
C VAL A 392 16.83 -4.17 -7.22
N ASP A 393 15.67 -4.27 -7.86
CA ASP A 393 15.46 -5.03 -9.09
C ASP A 393 14.24 -4.47 -9.83
N ALA A 394 14.45 -3.38 -10.58
CA ALA A 394 13.38 -2.66 -11.27
C ALA A 394 12.59 -3.56 -12.25
N GLY A 395 13.23 -4.54 -12.85
CA GLY A 395 12.62 -5.48 -13.79
C GLY A 395 11.61 -6.43 -13.16
N LEU A 396 11.85 -6.87 -11.92
CA LEU A 396 10.95 -7.76 -11.17
C LEU A 396 10.10 -6.99 -10.16
N ALA A 397 10.65 -5.91 -9.56
CA ALA A 397 9.96 -5.15 -8.52
C ALA A 397 8.68 -4.47 -9.02
N ARG A 398 8.70 -3.85 -10.20
CA ARG A 398 7.51 -3.16 -10.75
C ARG A 398 6.31 -4.10 -10.97
N PRO A 399 6.45 -5.22 -11.70
CA PRO A 399 5.34 -6.17 -11.87
C PRO A 399 4.91 -6.81 -10.55
N SER A 400 5.85 -7.11 -9.67
CA SER A 400 5.56 -7.69 -8.35
C SER A 400 4.76 -6.72 -7.46
N LYS A 401 5.11 -5.43 -7.43
CA LYS A 401 4.31 -4.40 -6.74
C LYS A 401 2.93 -4.22 -7.35
N ALA A 402 2.80 -4.26 -8.67
CA ALA A 402 1.50 -4.20 -9.33
C ALA A 402 0.63 -5.39 -8.90
N LYS A 403 1.20 -6.59 -8.85
CA LYS A 403 0.51 -7.79 -8.39
C LYS A 403 0.14 -7.71 -6.92
N ALA A 404 1.02 -7.22 -6.06
CA ALA A 404 0.73 -7.03 -4.63
C ALA A 404 -0.44 -6.06 -4.41
N ARG A 405 -0.51 -4.93 -5.14
CA ARG A 405 -1.65 -4.00 -5.09
C ARG A 405 -2.96 -4.64 -5.53
N GLU A 406 -2.94 -5.35 -6.66
CA GLU A 406 -4.09 -6.10 -7.18
C GLU A 406 -4.63 -7.06 -6.12
N ARG A 407 -3.72 -7.85 -5.48
CA ARG A 407 -4.13 -8.83 -4.49
C ARG A 407 -4.64 -8.21 -3.20
N LEU A 408 -4.00 -7.14 -2.69
CA LEU A 408 -4.51 -6.40 -1.53
C LEU A 408 -5.91 -5.84 -1.78
N ALA A 409 -6.13 -5.23 -2.94
CA ALA A 409 -7.45 -4.73 -3.32
C ALA A 409 -8.50 -5.86 -3.39
N ALA A 410 -8.13 -7.02 -3.96
CA ALA A 410 -9.01 -8.18 -4.03
C ALA A 410 -9.34 -8.74 -2.64
N LEU A 411 -8.34 -8.82 -1.74
CA LEU A 411 -8.55 -9.28 -0.35
C LEU A 411 -9.42 -8.31 0.45
N ALA A 412 -9.24 -7.00 0.27
CA ALA A 412 -10.09 -5.99 0.90
C ALA A 412 -11.54 -6.05 0.39
N ALA A 413 -11.74 -6.21 -0.91
CA ALA A 413 -13.07 -6.38 -1.50
C ALA A 413 -13.76 -7.67 -1.00
N ALA A 414 -13.03 -8.77 -0.90
CA ALA A 414 -13.56 -10.03 -0.38
C ALA A 414 -13.96 -9.93 1.10
N GLU A 415 -13.18 -9.19 1.91
CA GLU A 415 -13.49 -8.94 3.32
C GLU A 415 -14.74 -8.05 3.45
N ALA A 416 -14.82 -6.96 2.68
CA ALA A 416 -15.99 -6.10 2.65
C ALA A 416 -17.26 -6.86 2.23
N ALA A 417 -17.16 -7.74 1.24
CA ALA A 417 -18.26 -8.60 0.81
C ALA A 417 -18.71 -9.56 1.93
N ARG A 418 -17.76 -10.17 2.66
CA ARG A 418 -18.06 -11.04 3.80
C ARG A 418 -18.74 -10.30 4.95
N VAL A 419 -18.25 -9.08 5.27
CA VAL A 419 -18.87 -8.24 6.30
C VAL A 419 -20.29 -7.88 5.90
N LYS A 420 -20.51 -7.49 4.64
CA LYS A 420 -21.83 -7.20 4.11
C LYS A 420 -22.76 -8.41 4.17
N GLU A 421 -22.31 -9.58 3.72
CA GLU A 421 -23.10 -10.82 3.77
C GLU A 421 -23.41 -11.25 5.20
N ALA A 422 -22.46 -11.09 6.13
CA ALA A 422 -22.67 -11.37 7.55
C ALA A 422 -23.71 -10.41 8.17
N ALA A 423 -23.65 -9.12 7.80
CA ALA A 423 -24.63 -8.13 8.24
C ALA A 423 -26.03 -8.44 7.67
N GLU A 424 -26.13 -8.80 6.39
CA GLU A 424 -27.40 -9.21 5.76
C GLU A 424 -27.99 -10.48 6.40
N ARG A 425 -27.15 -11.47 6.74
CA ARG A 425 -27.58 -12.68 7.45
C ARG A 425 -28.05 -12.38 8.86
N ALA A 426 -27.30 -11.57 9.61
CA ALA A 426 -27.70 -11.13 10.95
C ALA A 426 -29.02 -10.37 10.92
N GLU A 427 -29.21 -9.49 9.91
CA GLU A 427 -30.47 -8.78 9.71
C GLU A 427 -31.63 -9.73 9.37
N GLN A 428 -31.39 -10.75 8.52
CA GLN A 428 -32.39 -11.78 8.23
C GLN A 428 -32.77 -12.61 9.45
N GLU A 429 -31.81 -12.97 10.30
CA GLU A 429 -32.06 -13.69 11.55
C GLU A 429 -32.87 -12.84 12.53
N VAL A 430 -32.54 -11.56 12.69
CA VAL A 430 -33.32 -10.62 13.51
C VAL A 430 -34.73 -10.47 12.97
N ARG A 431 -34.90 -10.34 11.63
CA ARG A 431 -36.22 -10.29 10.97
C ARG A 431 -37.02 -11.57 11.16
N ALA A 432 -36.39 -12.74 11.02
CA ALA A 432 -37.05 -14.02 11.24
C ALA A 432 -37.48 -14.21 12.69
N LYS A 433 -36.65 -13.78 13.65
CA LYS A 433 -36.96 -13.84 15.09
C LYS A 433 -38.08 -12.87 15.45
N ALA A 434 -38.04 -11.64 14.96
CA ALA A 434 -39.10 -10.66 15.13
C ALA A 434 -40.43 -11.11 14.50
N ALA A 435 -40.40 -11.73 13.33
CA ALA A 435 -41.58 -12.30 12.68
C ALA A 435 -42.14 -13.50 13.47
N ALA A 436 -41.29 -14.36 14.02
CA ALA A 436 -41.69 -15.48 14.85
C ALA A 436 -42.28 -15.00 16.20
N GLU A 437 -41.72 -13.98 16.83
CA GLU A 437 -42.26 -13.35 18.03
C GLU A 437 -43.59 -12.64 17.73
N LEU A 438 -43.72 -11.99 16.60
CA LEU A 438 -44.98 -11.38 16.13
C LEU A 438 -46.06 -12.43 15.90
N ALA A 439 -45.72 -13.62 15.38
CA ALA A 439 -46.63 -14.74 15.19
C ALA A 439 -46.99 -15.42 16.55
N ALA A 440 -46.06 -15.50 17.49
CA ALA A 440 -46.29 -16.09 18.81
C ALA A 440 -47.17 -15.21 19.72
N THR A 441 -47.19 -13.89 19.50
CA THR A 441 -48.02 -12.93 20.24
C THR A 441 -49.46 -12.79 19.68
N SER A 442 -49.83 -13.58 18.69
CA SER A 442 -51.21 -13.63 18.12
C SER A 442 -52.18 -14.42 18.99
N THR A 443 -51.96 -14.62 20.28
CA THR A 443 -52.97 -15.09 21.22
C THR A 443 -54.00 -13.99 21.44
N PRO A 444 -55.32 -14.28 21.35
CA PRO A 444 -56.36 -13.26 21.52
C PRO A 444 -56.30 -12.70 22.96
N VAL A 445 -55.88 -11.45 23.05
CA VAL A 445 -55.99 -10.72 24.33
C VAL A 445 -57.45 -10.61 24.67
N LYS A 446 -57.87 -11.10 25.85
CA LYS A 446 -59.20 -10.84 26.40
C LYS A 446 -59.49 -9.35 26.29
N LEU A 447 -60.60 -9.01 25.60
CA LEU A 447 -61.05 -7.62 25.44
C LEU A 447 -61.06 -6.90 26.81
N PRO A 448 -60.39 -5.73 26.91
CA PRO A 448 -60.45 -4.90 28.14
C PRO A 448 -61.86 -4.40 28.37
N PRO A 449 -62.14 -3.86 29.62
CA PRO A 449 -63.45 -3.27 29.89
C PRO A 449 -63.84 -2.25 28.85
N GLN A 450 -65.13 -2.26 28.44
CA GLN A 450 -65.62 -1.44 27.29
C GLN A 450 -65.24 0.04 27.52
N ILE A 451 -64.38 0.55 26.63
CA ILE A 451 -64.13 1.98 26.55
C ILE A 451 -65.38 2.66 26.06
N PRO A 452 -65.88 3.74 26.70
CA PRO A 452 -67.07 4.44 26.29
C PRO A 452 -67.01 4.87 24.82
N GLY A 453 -68.12 4.70 24.10
CA GLY A 453 -68.20 4.89 22.64
C GLY A 453 -67.80 6.32 22.21
N ASP A 454 -68.01 7.31 23.06
CA ASP A 454 -67.57 8.69 22.82
C ASP A 454 -66.03 8.83 22.78
N ILE A 455 -65.29 8.20 23.71
CA ILE A 455 -63.85 8.16 23.74
C ILE A 455 -63.31 7.34 22.55
N GLN A 456 -63.93 6.19 22.29
CA GLN A 456 -63.57 5.32 21.16
C GLN A 456 -63.72 6.06 19.81
N LYS A 457 -64.82 6.80 19.65
CA LYS A 457 -65.11 7.57 18.42
C LYS A 457 -64.07 8.69 18.20
N VAL A 458 -63.64 9.39 19.27
CA VAL A 458 -62.60 10.43 19.19
C VAL A 458 -61.23 9.84 18.80
N LEU A 459 -60.93 8.65 19.28
CA LEU A 459 -59.62 8.01 19.07
C LEU A 459 -59.52 7.26 17.74
N GLN A 460 -60.64 6.83 17.11
CA GLN A 460 -60.70 6.16 15.83
C GLN A 460 -60.88 7.10 14.62
N HIS A 461 -61.48 8.27 14.85
CA HIS A 461 -61.74 9.25 13.79
C HIS A 461 -60.84 10.48 13.93
N ARG A 462 -60.49 11.09 12.80
CA ARG A 462 -59.71 12.33 12.69
C ARG A 462 -58.25 12.22 13.13
N GLY A 463 -57.59 11.13 12.85
CA GLY A 463 -56.16 10.99 13.05
C GLY A 463 -55.45 10.79 11.71
N HIS A 464 -54.31 11.49 11.53
CA HIS A 464 -53.50 11.36 10.31
C HIS A 464 -52.05 11.08 10.71
N ALA A 465 -51.37 10.17 9.95
CA ALA A 465 -50.00 9.81 10.18
C ALA A 465 -49.15 10.08 8.94
N LEU A 466 -47.97 10.65 9.16
CA LEU A 466 -46.94 10.85 8.15
C LEU A 466 -45.69 10.06 8.56
N LEU A 467 -45.29 9.12 7.72
CA LEU A 467 -44.09 8.28 7.92
C LEU A 467 -43.06 8.71 6.90
N ILE A 468 -41.90 9.12 7.36
CA ILE A 468 -40.78 9.58 6.53
C ILE A 468 -39.57 8.69 6.80
N GLY A 469 -38.94 8.19 5.75
CA GLY A 469 -37.75 7.35 5.88
C GLY A 469 -36.71 7.62 4.81
N GLU A 470 -35.48 7.74 5.28
CA GLU A 470 -34.29 7.95 4.46
C GLU A 470 -33.48 6.67 4.46
N SER A 471 -33.54 5.91 3.37
CA SER A 471 -32.79 4.65 3.21
C SER A 471 -31.58 4.80 2.30
N HIS A 472 -31.58 5.76 1.40
CA HIS A 472 -30.56 5.98 0.40
C HIS A 472 -30.11 7.44 0.36
N TYR A 473 -28.78 7.63 0.41
CA TYR A 473 -28.13 8.94 0.46
C TYR A 473 -27.20 9.15 -0.72
N THR A 474 -27.31 10.29 -1.40
CA THR A 474 -26.49 10.61 -2.58
C THR A 474 -25.16 11.26 -2.29
N ARG A 475 -24.91 11.65 -1.03
CA ARG A 475 -23.75 12.48 -0.62
C ARG A 475 -22.96 11.93 0.57
N GLY A 476 -22.77 10.63 0.63
CA GLY A 476 -21.73 10.00 1.45
C GLY A 476 -22.15 9.51 2.84
N TRP A 477 -23.42 9.63 3.23
CA TRP A 477 -23.95 8.94 4.38
C TRP A 477 -24.10 7.44 4.10
N ASP A 478 -23.99 6.63 5.15
CA ASP A 478 -24.19 5.19 5.04
C ASP A 478 -25.67 4.88 4.74
N GLU A 479 -25.91 3.85 3.94
CA GLU A 479 -27.28 3.41 3.62
C GLU A 479 -27.95 2.76 4.84
N LEU A 480 -29.21 3.11 5.06
CA LEU A 480 -30.07 2.55 6.12
C LEU A 480 -31.10 1.58 5.52
N ALA A 481 -30.65 0.38 5.14
CA ALA A 481 -31.45 -0.58 4.38
C ALA A 481 -32.76 -1.02 5.10
N SER A 482 -32.79 -1.03 6.43
CA SER A 482 -33.97 -1.41 7.23
C SER A 482 -35.09 -0.40 7.16
N VAL A 483 -34.81 0.89 6.99
CA VAL A 483 -35.80 1.98 7.05
C VAL A 483 -36.98 1.78 6.10
N ARG A 484 -36.74 1.30 4.89
CA ARG A 484 -37.82 1.00 3.94
C ARG A 484 -38.78 -0.06 4.45
N HIS A 485 -38.27 -1.10 5.09
CA HIS A 485 -39.07 -2.16 5.70
C HIS A 485 -39.84 -1.63 6.91
N ASP A 486 -39.19 -0.80 7.73
CA ASP A 486 -39.80 -0.21 8.93
C ASP A 486 -40.99 0.66 8.57
N LEU A 487 -40.87 1.49 7.53
CA LEU A 487 -41.99 2.28 7.02
C LEU A 487 -43.17 1.41 6.58
N GLN A 488 -42.93 0.28 5.91
CA GLN A 488 -43.99 -0.63 5.50
C GLN A 488 -44.65 -1.28 6.71
N THR A 489 -43.87 -1.73 7.66
CA THR A 489 -44.35 -2.36 8.91
C THR A 489 -45.13 -1.37 9.76
N LEU A 490 -44.61 -0.14 9.92
CA LEU A 490 -45.30 0.94 10.63
C LEU A 490 -46.59 1.35 9.93
N LYS A 491 -46.59 1.46 8.59
CA LYS A 491 -47.80 1.75 7.83
C LYS A 491 -48.91 0.74 8.11
N ALA A 492 -48.58 -0.54 8.00
CA ALA A 492 -49.55 -1.62 8.27
C ALA A 492 -50.01 -1.58 9.76
N GLY A 493 -49.07 -1.39 10.71
CA GLY A 493 -49.36 -1.36 12.12
C GLY A 493 -50.15 -0.14 12.58
N LEU A 494 -50.01 1.02 11.94
CA LEU A 494 -50.67 2.27 12.30
C LEU A 494 -52.00 2.50 11.59
N THR A 495 -52.26 1.83 10.44
CA THR A 495 -53.52 1.96 9.73
C THR A 495 -54.77 1.77 10.59
N PRO A 496 -54.79 0.90 11.62
CA PRO A 496 -55.97 0.77 12.49
C PRO A 496 -56.21 2.00 13.41
N TYR A 497 -55.22 2.85 13.62
CA TYR A 497 -55.26 3.99 14.56
C TYR A 497 -55.50 5.34 13.90
N PHE A 498 -55.29 5.42 12.57
CA PHE A 498 -55.34 6.66 11.80
C PHE A 498 -56.20 6.54 10.56
N GLU A 499 -56.94 7.58 10.23
CA GLU A 499 -57.76 7.67 9.02
C GLU A 499 -56.91 7.66 7.74
N THR A 500 -55.72 8.33 7.80
CA THR A 500 -54.74 8.28 6.71
C THR A 500 -53.35 7.99 7.27
N VAL A 501 -52.58 7.14 6.57
CA VAL A 501 -51.16 6.89 6.84
C VAL A 501 -50.38 7.09 5.53
N GLU A 502 -49.77 8.25 5.42
CA GLU A 502 -48.96 8.65 4.27
C GLU A 502 -47.49 8.21 4.50
N THR A 503 -46.79 7.82 3.43
CA THR A 503 -45.38 7.48 3.48
C THR A 503 -44.58 8.26 2.47
N VAL A 504 -43.42 8.78 2.86
CA VAL A 504 -42.45 9.48 2.01
C VAL A 504 -41.11 8.78 2.15
N GLN A 505 -40.57 8.30 1.05
CA GLN A 505 -39.27 7.59 1.01
C GLN A 505 -38.23 8.43 0.32
N ASP A 506 -37.04 8.47 0.90
CA ASP A 506 -35.84 9.11 0.39
C ASP A 506 -36.07 10.57 -0.11
N PRO A 507 -36.80 11.44 0.62
CA PRO A 507 -37.03 12.82 0.18
C PRO A 507 -35.73 13.62 0.19
N THR A 508 -35.57 14.54 -0.75
CA THR A 508 -34.56 15.61 -0.63
C THR A 508 -34.90 16.52 0.55
N VAL A 509 -33.93 17.31 1.02
CA VAL A 509 -34.17 18.26 2.13
C VAL A 509 -35.32 19.21 1.85
N SER A 510 -35.46 19.70 0.62
CA SER A 510 -36.58 20.54 0.24
C SER A 510 -37.91 19.80 0.33
N GLN A 511 -37.97 18.59 -0.20
CA GLN A 511 -39.20 17.77 -0.13
C GLN A 511 -39.54 17.39 1.31
N LEU A 512 -38.54 17.04 2.14
CA LEU A 512 -38.71 16.75 3.55
C LEU A 512 -39.33 17.95 4.29
N ARG A 513 -38.77 19.13 4.07
CA ARG A 513 -39.24 20.40 4.65
C ARG A 513 -40.68 20.71 4.24
N ASP A 514 -40.96 20.66 2.97
CA ASP A 514 -42.28 20.96 2.41
C ASP A 514 -43.35 19.98 2.90
N ARG A 515 -43.05 18.68 2.92
CA ARG A 515 -43.99 17.64 3.37
C ARG A 515 -44.32 17.75 4.86
N MET A 516 -43.31 17.96 5.71
CA MET A 516 -43.55 18.12 7.16
C MET A 516 -44.36 19.42 7.44
N ARG A 517 -44.02 20.50 6.77
CA ARG A 517 -44.73 21.78 6.92
C ARG A 517 -46.17 21.67 6.42
N GLU A 518 -46.39 21.07 5.24
CA GLU A 518 -47.73 20.84 4.66
C GLU A 518 -48.59 19.99 5.59
N PHE A 519 -48.00 18.94 6.16
CA PHE A 519 -48.69 18.03 7.07
C PHE A 519 -49.13 18.73 8.36
N LEU A 520 -48.29 19.59 8.93
CA LEU A 520 -48.56 20.29 10.18
C LEU A 520 -49.43 21.53 10.02
N LEU A 521 -49.24 22.31 8.93
CA LEU A 521 -49.84 23.60 8.75
C LEU A 521 -50.83 23.68 7.57
N GLY A 522 -50.97 22.62 6.81
CA GLY A 522 -51.85 22.56 5.64
C GLY A 522 -53.24 22.00 5.93
N LYS A 523 -53.66 20.98 5.18
CA LYS A 523 -55.01 20.39 5.18
C LYS A 523 -55.53 19.96 6.56
N TRP A 524 -54.64 19.38 7.39
CA TRP A 524 -54.98 18.81 8.67
C TRP A 524 -54.80 19.79 9.87
N ASN A 525 -54.60 21.06 9.57
CA ASN A 525 -54.39 22.08 10.59
C ASN A 525 -55.71 22.59 11.21
N THR A 526 -56.48 21.69 11.83
CA THR A 526 -57.71 22.05 12.53
C THR A 526 -57.69 21.52 13.99
N PRO A 527 -58.49 22.13 14.90
CA PRO A 527 -58.45 21.74 16.34
C PRO A 527 -58.91 20.33 16.63
N ASP A 528 -59.65 19.72 15.72
CA ASP A 528 -60.19 18.35 15.94
C ASP A 528 -59.25 17.26 15.50
N GLU A 529 -58.12 17.62 14.86
CA GLU A 529 -57.19 16.64 14.28
C GLU A 529 -56.18 16.15 15.29
N ARG A 530 -55.73 14.90 15.03
CA ARG A 530 -54.63 14.21 15.72
C ARG A 530 -53.59 13.83 14.72
N LEU A 531 -52.37 14.40 14.89
CA LEU A 531 -51.28 14.24 13.92
C LEU A 531 -50.17 13.38 14.54
N PHE A 532 -49.74 12.39 13.78
CA PHE A 532 -48.61 11.56 14.12
C PHE A 532 -47.54 11.67 13.02
N ILE A 533 -46.31 11.98 13.40
CA ILE A 533 -45.16 12.02 12.50
C ILE A 533 -44.12 11.01 12.97
N TYR A 534 -43.65 10.17 12.09
CA TYR A 534 -42.50 9.32 12.31
C TYR A 534 -41.42 9.66 11.28
N TYR A 535 -40.21 9.90 11.73
CA TYR A 535 -39.04 10.09 10.88
C TYR A 535 -37.97 9.06 11.24
N ALA A 536 -37.44 8.32 10.23
CA ALA A 536 -36.29 7.44 10.35
C ALA A 536 -35.22 7.85 9.33
N GLY A 537 -34.03 8.13 9.80
CA GLY A 537 -32.94 8.61 8.95
C GLY A 537 -31.75 9.10 9.76
N HIS A 538 -30.71 9.55 9.06
CA HIS A 538 -29.60 10.20 9.74
C HIS A 538 -29.99 11.55 10.33
N GLY A 539 -29.28 11.93 11.37
CA GLY A 539 -29.34 13.24 11.99
C GLY A 539 -27.99 13.59 12.59
N PHE A 540 -27.80 14.85 12.92
CA PHE A 540 -26.59 15.32 13.58
C PHE A 540 -26.90 16.48 14.52
N THR A 541 -25.96 16.78 15.40
CA THR A 541 -26.03 17.90 16.34
C THR A 541 -24.88 18.84 16.10
N ASP A 542 -25.16 20.13 15.98
CA ASP A 542 -24.18 21.21 15.90
C ASP A 542 -24.27 22.11 17.13
N PHE A 543 -23.12 22.53 17.65
CA PHE A 543 -23.04 23.43 18.78
C PHE A 543 -22.99 24.88 18.31
N ASN A 544 -24.04 25.64 18.54
CA ASN A 544 -24.06 27.06 18.24
C ASN A 544 -23.27 27.84 19.29
N GLN A 545 -22.12 28.37 18.89
CA GLN A 545 -21.24 29.16 19.78
C GLN A 545 -21.88 30.48 20.27
N ALA A 546 -22.78 31.05 19.51
CA ALA A 546 -23.41 32.34 19.85
C ALA A 546 -24.52 32.16 20.89
N SER A 547 -25.38 31.14 20.78
CA SER A 547 -26.42 30.82 21.75
C SER A 547 -25.95 29.93 22.89
N ARG A 548 -24.79 29.28 22.77
CA ARG A 548 -24.28 28.23 23.64
C ARG A 548 -25.21 27.00 23.75
N GLU A 549 -25.96 26.71 22.71
CA GLU A 549 -26.94 25.65 22.66
C GLU A 549 -26.58 24.67 21.54
N ASN A 550 -27.00 23.40 21.75
CA ASN A 550 -26.90 22.38 20.72
C ASN A 550 -28.14 22.42 19.83
N ASN A 551 -27.93 22.52 18.54
CA ASN A 551 -28.98 22.42 17.53
C ASN A 551 -28.97 21.02 16.91
N GLY A 552 -30.11 20.34 16.90
CA GLY A 552 -30.31 19.09 16.19
C GLY A 552 -30.82 19.34 14.76
N TYR A 553 -30.44 18.46 13.86
CA TYR A 553 -30.82 18.49 12.44
C TYR A 553 -31.24 17.12 11.95
N ILE A 554 -32.30 17.03 11.15
CA ILE A 554 -32.62 15.85 10.36
C ILE A 554 -32.17 16.04 8.92
N THR A 555 -31.75 14.94 8.29
CA THR A 555 -31.18 14.96 6.94
C THR A 555 -32.23 14.59 5.89
N GLY A 556 -32.03 15.01 4.65
CA GLY A 556 -32.68 14.45 3.47
C GLY A 556 -31.66 13.65 2.66
N SER A 557 -32.14 12.95 1.63
CA SER A 557 -31.33 12.08 0.76
C SER A 557 -30.17 12.81 0.06
N ASP A 558 -30.25 14.13 -0.05
CA ASP A 558 -29.25 15.01 -0.68
C ASP A 558 -28.41 15.81 0.33
N THR A 559 -28.56 15.58 1.63
CA THR A 559 -27.74 16.23 2.67
C THR A 559 -26.30 15.74 2.61
N PRO A 560 -25.27 16.61 2.52
CA PRO A 560 -23.89 16.22 2.64
C PRO A 560 -23.56 15.65 4.02
N ARG A 561 -22.61 14.74 4.10
CA ARG A 561 -22.16 14.16 5.36
C ARG A 561 -21.51 15.23 6.26
N TYR A 562 -21.98 15.34 7.53
CA TYR A 562 -21.59 16.41 8.46
C TYR A 562 -20.09 16.39 8.80
N ASP A 563 -19.51 15.23 9.05
CA ASP A 563 -18.09 15.08 9.39
C ASP A 563 -17.13 15.45 8.22
N LEU A 564 -17.61 15.39 6.98
CA LEU A 564 -16.84 15.76 5.79
C LEU A 564 -17.00 17.26 5.43
N ASN A 565 -18.17 17.84 5.67
CA ASN A 565 -18.44 19.24 5.35
C ASN A 565 -19.54 19.83 6.24
N PRO A 566 -19.19 20.23 7.49
CA PRO A 566 -20.19 20.70 8.47
C PRO A 566 -21.05 21.86 7.98
N GLY A 567 -20.46 22.89 7.38
CA GLY A 567 -21.19 24.06 6.90
C GLY A 567 -22.26 23.73 5.86
N LYS A 568 -21.89 22.95 4.84
CA LYS A 568 -22.86 22.51 3.82
C LYS A 568 -23.89 21.54 4.35
N ALA A 569 -23.56 20.72 5.33
CA ALA A 569 -24.52 19.82 5.96
C ALA A 569 -25.59 20.64 6.72
N ILE A 570 -25.19 21.64 7.49
CA ILE A 570 -26.10 22.54 8.20
C ILE A 570 -27.03 23.30 7.23
N GLU A 571 -26.49 23.86 6.15
CA GLU A 571 -27.27 24.54 5.11
C GLU A 571 -28.30 23.63 4.40
N ASN A 572 -27.98 22.34 4.28
CA ASN A 572 -28.77 21.34 3.57
C ASN A 572 -29.33 20.27 4.53
N ALA A 573 -29.88 20.70 5.66
CA ALA A 573 -30.61 19.86 6.61
C ALA A 573 -31.80 20.65 7.17
N VAL A 574 -32.74 19.97 7.82
CA VAL A 574 -33.88 20.64 8.49
C VAL A 574 -33.56 20.78 9.98
N PRO A 575 -33.37 22.02 10.48
CA PRO A 575 -33.11 22.24 11.89
C PRO A 575 -34.34 21.93 12.73
N PHE A 576 -34.12 21.35 13.91
CA PHE A 576 -35.19 20.98 14.78
C PHE A 576 -35.99 22.17 15.31
N THR A 577 -35.35 23.33 15.43
CA THR A 577 -36.02 24.61 15.77
C THR A 577 -37.08 25.01 14.74
N GLU A 578 -36.89 24.68 13.47
CA GLU A 578 -37.87 24.95 12.41
C GLU A 578 -39.08 24.00 12.55
N ILE A 579 -38.83 22.71 12.82
CA ILE A 579 -39.89 21.70 13.08
C ILE A 579 -40.71 22.10 14.31
N ASP A 580 -40.05 22.49 15.40
CA ASP A 580 -40.69 22.91 16.64
C ASP A 580 -41.54 24.19 16.42
N SER A 581 -41.07 25.14 15.59
CA SER A 581 -41.81 26.30 15.20
C SER A 581 -43.14 25.94 14.49
N TRP A 582 -43.09 25.02 13.54
CA TRP A 582 -44.32 24.53 12.87
C TRP A 582 -45.24 23.83 13.83
N ASN A 583 -44.70 22.97 14.71
CA ASN A 583 -45.46 22.25 15.72
C ASN A 583 -46.17 23.19 16.71
N ARG A 584 -45.59 24.35 17.04
CA ARG A 584 -46.22 25.37 17.87
C ARG A 584 -47.32 26.15 17.14
N GLN A 585 -47.18 26.30 15.82
CA GLN A 585 -48.13 27.05 14.97
C GLN A 585 -49.35 26.19 14.56
N THR A 586 -49.26 24.88 14.58
CA THR A 586 -50.38 24.01 14.18
C THR A 586 -51.57 24.14 15.15
N ARG A 587 -52.76 24.18 14.59
CA ARG A 587 -54.04 24.22 15.31
C ARG A 587 -54.51 22.83 15.74
N ALA A 588 -53.95 21.77 15.15
CA ALA A 588 -54.28 20.43 15.53
C ALA A 588 -54.11 20.20 17.04
N ARG A 589 -55.12 19.58 17.72
CA ARG A 589 -55.17 19.49 19.18
C ARG A 589 -54.05 18.57 19.70
N HIS A 590 -53.83 17.44 19.05
CA HIS A 590 -52.84 16.45 19.50
C HIS A 590 -51.81 16.20 18.44
N VAL A 591 -50.53 16.38 18.78
CA VAL A 591 -49.41 16.06 17.87
C VAL A 591 -48.40 15.20 18.61
N LEU A 592 -48.07 14.06 18.02
CA LEU A 592 -47.00 13.17 18.45
C LEU A 592 -45.98 13.03 17.35
N MET A 593 -44.75 13.38 17.65
CA MET A 593 -43.61 13.20 16.76
C MET A 593 -42.65 12.17 17.32
N VAL A 594 -42.26 11.25 16.47
CA VAL A 594 -41.33 10.14 16.79
C VAL A 594 -40.15 10.23 15.85
N PHE A 595 -38.95 10.33 16.42
CA PHE A 595 -37.71 10.44 15.66
C PHE A 595 -36.78 9.27 15.94
N ASP A 596 -36.58 8.45 14.94
CA ASP A 596 -35.62 7.35 14.94
C ASP A 596 -34.34 7.80 14.22
N SER A 597 -33.54 8.60 14.94
CA SER A 597 -32.31 9.20 14.42
C SER A 597 -31.33 9.63 15.51
N CYS A 598 -30.05 9.79 15.15
CA CYS A 598 -28.92 9.96 16.08
C CYS A 598 -28.84 11.29 16.84
N PHE A 599 -29.63 12.32 16.52
CA PHE A 599 -29.49 13.67 17.12
C PHE A 599 -30.44 13.96 18.28
N SER A 600 -31.25 13.05 18.62
CA SER A 600 -32.50 13.23 19.35
C SER A 600 -32.38 13.73 20.81
N GLY A 601 -31.19 13.64 21.40
CA GLY A 601 -30.95 14.06 22.80
C GLY A 601 -30.86 15.58 23.05
N THR A 602 -30.98 16.42 22.03
CA THR A 602 -30.92 17.89 22.18
C THR A 602 -32.28 18.53 22.42
N LEU A 603 -33.35 17.74 22.33
CA LEU A 603 -34.73 18.20 22.40
C LEU A 603 -35.26 18.43 23.82
N PHE A 604 -34.66 17.76 24.81
CA PHE A 604 -35.23 17.71 26.13
C PHE A 604 -34.31 18.30 27.20
N GLN A 605 -34.81 19.28 27.93
CA GLN A 605 -34.16 19.74 29.15
C GLN A 605 -34.54 18.86 30.37
N THR A 606 -35.63 18.13 30.29
CA THR A 606 -36.11 17.22 31.34
C THR A 606 -36.76 15.99 30.72
N MET A 607 -36.43 14.80 31.25
CA MET A 607 -37.12 13.54 30.91
C MET A 607 -38.44 13.45 31.68
N GLY A 608 -39.49 12.89 31.05
CA GLY A 608 -40.69 12.46 31.74
C GLY A 608 -40.36 11.40 32.82
N SER A 609 -40.86 11.54 34.03
CA SER A 609 -40.56 10.64 35.13
C SER A 609 -41.59 9.52 35.27
N GLU A 610 -41.17 8.36 35.83
CA GLU A 610 -42.09 7.26 36.18
C GLU A 610 -43.15 7.67 37.18
N GLU A 611 -42.94 8.74 38.00
CA GLU A 611 -43.90 9.26 38.97
C GLU A 611 -45.13 9.87 38.29
N GLU A 612 -45.08 10.24 37.01
CA GLU A 612 -46.22 10.73 36.23
C GLU A 612 -47.14 9.62 35.73
N LEU A 613 -46.75 8.36 35.89
CA LEU A 613 -47.57 7.19 35.59
C LEU A 613 -48.64 7.02 36.62
N ARG A 614 -49.79 7.60 36.41
CA ARG A 614 -51.00 7.37 37.24
C ARG A 614 -52.10 6.75 36.41
N ARG A 615 -52.82 5.79 37.02
CA ARG A 615 -54.09 5.31 36.44
C ARG A 615 -55.03 6.49 36.35
N LYS A 616 -55.56 6.76 35.16
CA LYS A 616 -56.49 7.89 34.94
C LYS A 616 -57.89 7.37 34.86
N ASP A 617 -58.81 8.03 35.60
CA ASP A 617 -60.23 7.75 35.46
C ASP A 617 -60.77 8.21 34.08
N LEU A 618 -61.94 7.74 33.71
CA LEU A 618 -62.55 8.04 32.41
C LEU A 618 -62.80 9.55 32.18
N ASP A 619 -63.12 10.25 33.26
CA ASP A 619 -63.33 11.70 33.19
C ASP A 619 -62.02 12.48 33.05
N GLY A 620 -60.96 11.97 33.68
CA GLY A 620 -59.61 12.47 33.47
C GLY A 620 -59.15 12.28 32.03
N ILE A 621 -59.43 11.10 31.44
CA ILE A 621 -59.12 10.83 30.02
C ILE A 621 -59.92 11.77 29.09
N ARG A 622 -61.24 11.96 29.33
CA ARG A 622 -62.06 12.90 28.54
C ARG A 622 -61.52 14.35 28.63
N ARG A 623 -61.14 14.81 29.84
CA ARG A 623 -60.54 16.14 30.02
C ARG A 623 -59.25 16.27 29.19
N MET A 624 -58.34 15.27 29.27
CA MET A 624 -57.07 15.33 28.53
C MET A 624 -57.24 15.25 27.02
N LEU A 625 -58.22 14.50 26.51
CA LEU A 625 -58.57 14.50 25.09
C LEU A 625 -59.12 15.85 24.63
N GLY A 626 -59.68 16.68 25.52
CA GLY A 626 -60.13 18.03 25.25
C GLY A 626 -59.02 19.08 25.22
N GLN A 627 -57.84 18.77 25.74
CA GLN A 627 -56.72 19.71 25.85
C GLN A 627 -55.66 19.51 24.80
N PRO A 628 -54.97 20.55 24.34
CA PRO A 628 -53.89 20.42 23.35
C PRO A 628 -52.66 19.76 23.96
N VAL A 629 -51.98 18.93 23.14
CA VAL A 629 -50.69 18.34 23.51
C VAL A 629 -49.75 18.31 22.31
N ARG A 630 -48.46 18.54 22.58
CA ARG A 630 -47.32 18.40 21.69
C ARG A 630 -46.34 17.47 22.36
N TYR A 631 -46.09 16.33 21.77
CA TYR A 631 -45.27 15.28 22.35
C TYR A 631 -44.21 14.79 21.41
N TYR A 632 -43.03 14.52 21.98
CA TYR A 632 -41.88 14.00 21.22
C TYR A 632 -41.39 12.69 21.87
N ILE A 633 -41.03 11.74 21.04
CA ILE A 633 -40.32 10.50 21.38
C ILE A 633 -39.12 10.36 20.44
N THR A 634 -37.98 9.97 21.00
CA THR A 634 -36.76 9.78 20.22
C THR A 634 -36.13 8.42 20.52
N SER A 635 -35.43 7.82 19.56
CA SER A 635 -34.86 6.50 19.71
C SER A 635 -33.55 6.45 20.52
N GLY A 636 -32.85 7.57 20.67
CA GLY A 636 -31.56 7.62 21.39
C GLY A 636 -31.25 8.98 22.01
N ARG A 637 -30.16 9.05 22.79
CA ARG A 637 -29.59 10.28 23.35
C ARG A 637 -28.64 10.95 22.36
N LYS A 638 -28.18 12.17 22.72
CA LYS A 638 -27.23 13.00 22.00
C LYS A 638 -25.93 12.24 21.74
N GLU A 639 -25.39 11.52 21.34
CA GLU A 639 -24.10 10.84 21.10
C GLU A 639 -24.28 9.33 20.87
N GLU A 640 -25.49 8.83 20.95
CA GLU A 640 -25.78 7.44 20.68
C GLU A 640 -26.01 7.23 19.17
N MET A 641 -25.31 6.27 18.57
CA MET A 641 -25.60 5.83 17.21
C MET A 641 -26.89 5.01 17.21
N VAL A 642 -27.85 5.40 16.38
CA VAL A 642 -29.06 4.63 16.15
C VAL A 642 -28.71 3.50 15.17
N THR A 643 -28.93 2.26 15.60
CA THR A 643 -28.70 1.08 14.77
C THR A 643 -29.81 0.91 13.76
N ALA A 644 -29.46 0.58 12.51
CA ALA A 644 -30.43 0.33 11.43
C ALA A 644 -31.06 -1.08 11.51
N ASP A 645 -31.51 -1.50 12.74
CA ASP A 645 -31.92 -2.89 13.00
C ASP A 645 -33.42 -3.10 13.21
N SER A 646 -34.28 -2.13 12.85
CA SER A 646 -35.74 -2.21 13.01
C SER A 646 -36.26 -2.39 14.45
N THR A 647 -35.37 -2.37 15.44
CA THR A 647 -35.74 -2.63 16.86
C THR A 647 -36.71 -1.59 17.39
N PHE A 648 -36.44 -0.29 17.13
CA PHE A 648 -37.27 0.79 17.66
C PHE A 648 -38.66 0.79 17.04
N ALA A 649 -38.81 0.67 15.73
CA ALA A 649 -40.11 0.62 15.04
C ALA A 649 -40.95 -0.59 15.51
N THR A 650 -40.31 -1.75 15.67
CA THR A 650 -40.97 -2.96 16.19
C THR A 650 -41.49 -2.78 17.62
N LEU A 651 -40.69 -2.25 18.53
CA LEU A 651 -41.07 -2.01 19.91
C LEU A 651 -42.12 -0.90 20.01
N LEU A 652 -42.08 0.12 19.17
CA LEU A 652 -43.13 1.14 19.07
C LEU A 652 -44.49 0.48 18.80
N LEU A 653 -44.57 -0.40 17.78
CA LEU A 653 -45.80 -1.11 17.47
C LEU A 653 -46.29 -2.08 18.58
N ARG A 654 -45.35 -2.76 19.25
CA ARG A 654 -45.68 -3.63 20.40
C ARG A 654 -46.28 -2.81 21.56
N GLY A 655 -45.67 -1.67 21.88
CA GLY A 655 -46.21 -0.73 22.86
C GLY A 655 -47.62 -0.29 22.52
N LEU A 656 -47.88 0.11 21.26
CA LEU A 656 -49.21 0.51 20.79
C LEU A 656 -50.26 -0.61 20.85
N ARG A 657 -49.84 -1.86 20.64
CA ARG A 657 -50.73 -3.04 20.74
C ARG A 657 -51.13 -3.40 22.16
N GLY A 658 -50.58 -2.76 23.17
CA GLY A 658 -50.98 -2.89 24.57
C GLY A 658 -49.88 -3.29 25.53
N GLU A 659 -48.65 -3.57 25.11
CA GLU A 659 -47.56 -3.85 26.03
C GLU A 659 -47.21 -2.62 26.91
N ALA A 660 -47.46 -1.41 26.40
CA ALA A 660 -47.33 -0.15 27.12
C ALA A 660 -48.57 0.20 27.96
N ASP A 661 -49.67 -0.56 27.90
CA ASP A 661 -50.86 -0.38 28.74
C ASP A 661 -50.65 -0.97 30.15
N PHE A 662 -49.82 -0.32 30.95
CA PHE A 662 -49.45 -0.77 32.31
C PHE A 662 -50.66 -0.93 33.26
N PHE A 663 -51.74 -0.26 32.99
CA PHE A 663 -52.95 -0.26 33.84
C PHE A 663 -54.10 -1.12 33.28
N ARG A 664 -53.90 -1.75 32.11
CA ARG A 664 -54.91 -2.58 31.41
C ARG A 664 -56.25 -1.85 31.23
N GLN A 665 -56.15 -0.58 30.81
CA GLN A 665 -57.32 0.29 30.57
C GLN A 665 -57.84 0.23 29.13
N GLY A 666 -57.17 -0.50 28.27
CA GLY A 666 -57.45 -0.52 26.82
C GLY A 666 -56.93 0.73 26.10
N LEU A 667 -56.10 1.52 26.76
CA LEU A 667 -55.54 2.77 26.26
C LEU A 667 -54.05 2.88 26.58
N VAL A 668 -53.27 3.35 25.63
CA VAL A 668 -51.86 3.69 25.81
C VAL A 668 -51.70 5.18 25.59
N SER A 669 -51.20 5.92 26.60
CA SER A 669 -50.83 7.33 26.47
C SER A 669 -49.41 7.46 25.88
N ALA A 670 -49.08 8.65 25.36
CA ALA A 670 -47.73 8.94 24.87
C ALA A 670 -46.67 8.80 25.99
N ASP A 671 -47.01 9.15 27.27
CA ASP A 671 -46.12 8.91 28.42
C ASP A 671 -45.85 7.42 28.67
N GLN A 672 -46.90 6.59 28.68
CA GLN A 672 -46.77 5.15 28.82
C GLN A 672 -45.92 4.53 27.70
N LEU A 673 -46.14 4.98 26.47
CA LEU A 673 -45.37 4.55 25.31
C LEU A 673 -43.89 4.94 25.43
N GLY A 674 -43.62 6.17 25.83
CA GLY A 674 -42.25 6.68 26.06
C GLY A 674 -41.52 5.90 27.14
N ILE A 675 -42.18 5.63 28.28
CA ILE A 675 -41.62 4.83 29.37
C ILE A 675 -41.36 3.38 28.92
N TYR A 676 -42.32 2.78 28.20
CA TYR A 676 -42.16 1.44 27.65
C TYR A 676 -40.92 1.37 26.72
N LEU A 677 -40.79 2.28 25.80
CA LEU A 677 -39.67 2.34 24.87
C LEU A 677 -38.34 2.58 25.60
N SER A 678 -38.31 3.47 26.60
CA SER A 678 -37.09 3.74 27.39
C SER A 678 -36.59 2.53 28.20
N ARG A 679 -37.49 1.58 28.50
CA ARG A 679 -37.16 0.31 29.19
C ARG A 679 -36.79 -0.81 28.23
N GLU A 680 -37.49 -0.95 27.10
CA GLU A 680 -37.35 -2.10 26.21
C GLU A 680 -36.29 -1.89 25.14
N VAL A 681 -36.15 -0.70 24.55
CA VAL A 681 -35.16 -0.46 23.49
C VAL A 681 -33.72 -0.74 23.94
N PRO A 682 -33.25 -0.29 25.15
CA PRO A 682 -31.91 -0.60 25.63
C PRO A 682 -31.61 -2.09 25.78
N LYS A 683 -32.64 -2.90 26.11
CA LYS A 683 -32.49 -4.35 26.26
C LYS A 683 -32.24 -5.06 24.91
N HIS A 684 -32.84 -4.56 23.85
CA HIS A 684 -32.80 -5.15 22.51
C HIS A 684 -31.73 -4.54 21.62
N SER A 685 -31.34 -3.28 21.84
CA SER A 685 -30.27 -2.58 21.15
C SER A 685 -28.87 -2.75 21.79
N GLN A 686 -28.68 -3.76 22.65
CA GLN A 686 -27.44 -3.99 23.41
C GLN A 686 -26.96 -2.74 24.20
N ARG A 687 -27.90 -1.91 24.67
CA ARG A 687 -27.68 -0.61 25.35
C ARG A 687 -27.05 0.47 24.45
N SER A 688 -27.10 0.31 23.14
CA SER A 688 -26.60 1.34 22.20
C SER A 688 -27.59 2.50 22.00
N GLN A 689 -28.86 2.32 22.39
CA GLN A 689 -29.94 3.32 22.26
C GLN A 689 -30.68 3.52 23.58
N THR A 690 -30.90 4.78 23.93
CA THR A 690 -31.66 5.16 25.12
C THR A 690 -32.76 6.16 24.74
N PRO A 691 -33.98 5.70 24.42
CA PRO A 691 -35.09 6.57 24.02
C PRO A 691 -35.41 7.63 25.08
N GLN A 692 -35.76 8.83 24.57
CA GLN A 692 -36.18 9.94 25.39
C GLN A 692 -37.59 10.39 24.96
N PHE A 693 -38.34 10.95 25.91
CA PHE A 693 -39.68 11.42 25.62
C PHE A 693 -40.02 12.62 26.51
N SER A 694 -40.78 13.56 26.00
CA SER A 694 -41.31 14.71 26.78
C SER A 694 -42.42 15.42 26.02
N SER A 695 -43.26 16.13 26.73
CA SER A 695 -44.12 17.15 26.15
C SER A 695 -43.34 18.45 25.95
N ILE A 696 -43.85 19.33 25.05
CA ILE A 696 -43.23 20.62 24.82
C ILE A 696 -43.35 21.51 26.10
N GLY A 697 -42.29 22.26 26.43
CA GLY A 697 -42.22 23.11 27.63
C GLY A 697 -43.11 24.37 27.60
N ASN A 698 -44.33 24.27 27.07
CA ASN A 698 -45.33 25.36 27.04
C ASN A 698 -46.58 24.89 27.73
N ALA A 699 -46.90 25.46 28.88
CA ALA A 699 -48.03 25.05 29.73
C ALA A 699 -49.37 24.93 28.95
N LYS A 700 -49.65 25.80 27.99
CA LYS A 700 -50.88 25.74 27.18
C LYS A 700 -50.92 24.64 26.15
N LEU A 701 -49.79 24.03 25.81
CA LEU A 701 -49.66 22.97 24.81
C LEU A 701 -49.24 21.60 25.42
N SER A 702 -49.20 21.48 26.73
CA SER A 702 -48.78 20.29 27.46
C SER A 702 -49.85 19.74 28.45
N GLU A 703 -51.04 20.31 28.46
CA GLU A 703 -52.13 19.91 29.35
C GLU A 703 -52.86 18.62 28.93
N GLY A 704 -52.80 18.27 27.64
CA GLY A 704 -53.44 17.12 27.08
C GLY A 704 -52.57 15.86 27.11
N GLN A 705 -53.10 14.77 26.55
CA GLN A 705 -52.37 13.54 26.30
C GLN A 705 -52.74 12.94 24.94
N PHE A 706 -51.75 12.35 24.29
CA PHE A 706 -51.96 11.59 23.08
C PHE A 706 -52.25 10.13 23.45
N PHE A 707 -53.44 9.62 23.11
CA PHE A 707 -53.84 8.25 23.44
C PHE A 707 -54.00 7.39 22.19
N PHE A 708 -53.74 6.09 22.36
CA PHE A 708 -54.04 5.02 21.40
C PHE A 708 -54.98 4.01 22.02
N LEU A 709 -55.88 3.45 21.24
CA LEU A 709 -56.69 2.32 21.65
C LEU A 709 -55.86 1.04 21.57
N THR A 710 -55.88 0.17 22.60
CA THR A 710 -55.27 -1.13 22.53
C THR A 710 -56.23 -2.20 22.07
N GLY A 711 -55.75 -3.31 21.50
CA GLY A 711 -56.60 -4.46 21.15
C GLY A 711 -57.47 -4.25 19.90
N ILE A 712 -57.17 -3.27 19.05
CA ILE A 712 -57.83 -3.15 17.75
C ILE A 712 -57.37 -4.33 16.89
N ALA A 713 -58.25 -5.31 16.68
CA ALA A 713 -57.97 -6.43 15.80
C ALA A 713 -57.71 -5.92 14.38
N THR A 714 -56.57 -6.26 13.82
CA THR A 714 -56.27 -6.08 12.42
C THR A 714 -57.17 -7.02 11.62
N THR A 715 -58.42 -6.60 11.30
CA THR A 715 -59.19 -7.29 10.25
C THR A 715 -58.62 -6.88 8.92
N ARG A 716 -57.71 -7.76 8.43
CA ARG A 716 -57.12 -7.89 7.08
C ARG A 716 -56.29 -6.76 6.53
#